data_dba16761a12465f8da2bd908456d9184
#
_entry.id   dba16761a12465f8da2bd908456d9184
#
_cell.length_a   1.000
_cell.length_b   1.000
_cell.length_c   1.000
_cell.angle_alpha   90.00
_cell.angle_beta   90.00
_cell.angle_gamma   90.00
#
_symmetry.space_group_name_H-M   'P 1'
#
loop_
_entity.id
_entity.type
_entity.pdbx_description
1 polymer ?
#
loop_
_entity_poly.entity_id
_entity_poly.type
_entity_poly.pdbx_seq_one_letter_code
_entity_poly.pdbx_strand_id
1 'polypeptide(L)'
;MAETINLNPNKIRKLKDNVYKFLEKYRVNGGPEIKYTHISMGNSLLGKFNLDKKARKEFNKLYIEAVEYGTTFSIAEKPKDYAPIMVDIDLEVPIDSYDKNNRLYNDNMIIEIIDTYRQVITKYLDLFGNDKLFDVSLIEKEAPTKKATIIKDGFHLIFHNFCANYKLRHIIREDVVKLLEKSDTFNNFSNTVEKIIDKAVVSSNCWLMYGSKKDDGYLYKLTKILSKNNQEWDSSNIIANKAMCIELFSLQHKRWNQDDSPPYVEEVDDEIIDNLYKQNSEKNSYSKNNNLSDAPIAENKEDDIRRARYFITLLSEERSNDYQEWIRVGWALHNIDMSLLDAWIEFSKLSTKYKDGCCDDIWYKMRNEGLTIRSLMLWAEQDNYTKYHQFINREFNDVLLKSLDGSTYYVAKALHTKFVDKFVCSSLDNNVWYEFKNHRWFKVKHGHTLQREISESFANEYLKLAARYSLKATTVGGLEREDTQKKAANVQKIASKLMDITFKEKIMKEAKSLFYDPEFEERLDEDYNLIGFNNGIYDLENNIFRDGRPDDFISKTTNNDYIKFKQSHQHYDKMIKFFEQILPNEEVRKYFLLTLATCVSGHNKEEKLYIATGSGSNGKSLLFNLVSLALGEYYISCQITIITRKRGGSGQASPELLRLKGARCGCFQETDDGERLNVGMMKEITGNDRFVVRGLYADPIEVKPQIKFYLACNQLPGVPSNDGGTWRRLRVVHYGSKFVEKPEKTNEFLIDNTLKEKIKDWGPLFASYLIHLYVTEYKKLAYLSEPDAVKISTESYKMENDHYTEFFINRIQYTNNKRDSIGIKAMYDEFKSWFKNSHEGVKVSSQVELNKFLFEKIGEPRQSKWRGYTFNNDEENKSDNEDDDYQPKNALDV
;
A
#
# COMPACT_ATOMS: atom_id res chain seq x y z
N MET A 1 38.21 33.09 -35.93
CA MET A 1 38.16 34.31 -35.11
C MET A 1 36.68 34.52 -34.81
N ALA A 2 36.23 34.22 -33.57
CA ALA A 2 34.87 34.52 -33.17
C ALA A 2 34.77 36.01 -32.88
N GLU A 3 33.98 36.72 -33.65
CA GLU A 3 33.61 38.11 -33.37
C GLU A 3 32.90 38.15 -32.00
N THR A 4 33.49 38.77 -31.04
CA THR A 4 32.90 39.09 -29.73
C THR A 4 31.78 40.10 -29.97
N ILE A 5 30.56 39.58 -30.19
CA ILE A 5 29.38 40.46 -30.29
C ILE A 5 29.23 41.13 -28.93
N ASN A 6 29.44 42.45 -28.89
CA ASN A 6 29.29 43.26 -27.67
C ASN A 6 27.79 43.36 -27.36
N LEU A 7 27.23 42.34 -26.58
CA LEU A 7 25.81 42.26 -26.28
C LEU A 7 25.40 43.40 -25.31
N ASN A 8 24.46 44.22 -25.72
CA ASN A 8 23.94 45.30 -24.88
C ASN A 8 23.16 44.77 -23.68
N PRO A 9 23.66 44.90 -22.41
CA PRO A 9 23.04 44.33 -21.22
C PRO A 9 21.59 44.85 -20.98
N ASN A 10 21.29 46.09 -21.35
CA ASN A 10 19.96 46.66 -21.22
C ASN A 10 18.95 45.99 -22.18
N LYS A 11 19.39 45.61 -23.37
CA LYS A 11 18.56 44.91 -24.36
C LYS A 11 18.30 43.47 -23.88
N ILE A 12 19.33 42.77 -23.35
CA ILE A 12 19.19 41.46 -22.73
C ILE A 12 18.15 41.50 -21.62
N ARG A 13 18.26 42.43 -20.69
CA ARG A 13 17.31 42.63 -19.59
C ARG A 13 15.88 42.86 -20.11
N LYS A 14 15.72 43.76 -21.08
CA LYS A 14 14.41 44.08 -21.67
C LYS A 14 13.76 42.85 -22.32
N LEU A 15 14.51 42.06 -23.06
CA LEU A 15 14.02 40.85 -23.71
C LEU A 15 13.63 39.81 -22.68
N LYS A 16 14.43 39.64 -21.63
CA LYS A 16 14.13 38.72 -20.52
C LYS A 16 12.84 39.12 -19.79
N ASP A 17 12.69 40.42 -19.48
CA ASP A 17 11.50 40.94 -18.83
C ASP A 17 10.24 40.79 -19.68
N ASN A 18 10.34 40.91 -21.02
CA ASN A 18 9.22 40.69 -21.92
C ASN A 18 8.71 39.23 -21.86
N VAL A 19 9.62 38.27 -21.87
CA VAL A 19 9.28 36.84 -21.75
C VAL A 19 8.61 36.57 -20.39
N TYR A 20 9.18 37.07 -19.31
CA TYR A 20 8.65 36.86 -17.96
C TYR A 20 7.31 37.52 -17.72
N LYS A 21 7.13 38.78 -18.19
CA LYS A 21 5.84 39.48 -18.13
C LYS A 21 4.76 38.78 -18.95
N PHE A 22 5.17 38.16 -20.08
CA PHE A 22 4.23 37.35 -20.85
C PHE A 22 3.79 36.09 -20.09
N LEU A 23 4.73 35.31 -19.53
CA LEU A 23 4.43 34.13 -18.74
C LEU A 23 3.54 34.46 -17.54
N GLU A 24 3.78 35.57 -16.85
CA GLU A 24 3.04 35.97 -15.67
C GLU A 24 1.53 36.10 -15.92
N LYS A 25 1.11 36.46 -17.13
CA LYS A 25 -0.32 36.51 -17.53
C LYS A 25 -0.99 35.12 -17.53
N TYR A 26 -0.22 34.07 -17.62
CA TYR A 26 -0.69 32.70 -17.69
C TYR A 26 -0.32 31.83 -16.47
N ARG A 27 0.05 32.52 -15.37
CA ARG A 27 0.37 31.87 -14.11
C ARG A 27 -0.82 31.08 -13.58
N VAL A 28 -0.55 29.89 -13.09
CA VAL A 28 -1.54 29.06 -12.41
C VAL A 28 -1.10 28.80 -10.97
N ASN A 29 -2.03 29.01 -10.03
CA ASN A 29 -1.81 28.82 -8.61
C ASN A 29 -2.72 27.69 -8.09
N GLY A 30 -2.17 26.80 -7.22
CA GLY A 30 -2.94 25.74 -6.56
C GLY A 30 -2.17 24.43 -6.43
N GLY A 31 -2.86 23.36 -6.03
CA GLY A 31 -2.29 22.07 -5.66
C GLY A 31 -1.75 21.19 -6.80
N PRO A 32 -1.44 19.91 -6.51
CA PRO A 32 -0.78 18.98 -7.45
C PRO A 32 -1.54 18.72 -8.76
N GLU A 33 -2.87 18.88 -8.77
CA GLU A 33 -3.75 18.56 -9.91
C GLU A 33 -3.84 19.68 -10.98
N ILE A 34 -3.11 20.79 -10.82
CA ILE A 34 -3.19 21.92 -11.76
C ILE A 34 -2.52 21.57 -13.08
N LYS A 35 -3.28 21.71 -14.17
CA LYS A 35 -2.75 21.59 -15.53
C LYS A 35 -1.87 22.79 -15.85
N TYR A 36 -0.63 22.52 -16.24
CA TYR A 36 0.33 23.51 -16.71
C TYR A 36 1.15 22.97 -17.87
N THR A 37 1.67 23.84 -18.69
CA THR A 37 2.50 23.52 -19.86
C THR A 37 3.96 23.86 -19.66
N HIS A 38 4.23 24.91 -18.89
CA HIS A 38 5.58 25.42 -18.63
C HIS A 38 5.79 25.69 -17.14
N ILE A 39 7.04 25.60 -16.72
CA ILE A 39 7.50 25.98 -15.39
C ILE A 39 8.75 26.86 -15.52
N SER A 40 8.83 27.90 -14.71
CA SER A 40 10.08 28.63 -14.52
C SER A 40 10.65 28.36 -13.14
N MET A 41 11.93 27.99 -13.10
CA MET A 41 12.65 27.55 -11.89
C MET A 41 13.70 28.55 -11.44
N GLY A 42 13.85 29.66 -12.17
CA GLY A 42 14.86 30.69 -11.88
C GLY A 42 14.43 31.68 -10.81
N ASN A 43 15.41 32.25 -10.09
CA ASN A 43 15.19 33.23 -9.03
C ASN A 43 14.46 34.52 -9.51
N SER A 44 14.56 34.84 -10.81
CA SER A 44 13.89 36.02 -11.39
C SER A 44 12.41 35.85 -11.66
N LEU A 45 11.95 34.60 -11.87
CA LEU A 45 10.54 34.22 -12.02
C LEU A 45 10.40 32.77 -11.61
N LEU A 46 9.68 32.52 -10.56
CA LEU A 46 9.36 31.14 -10.11
C LEU A 46 7.85 30.88 -10.29
N GLY A 47 7.45 29.77 -10.89
CA GLY A 47 6.03 29.44 -11.01
C GLY A 47 5.68 28.48 -12.14
N LYS A 48 4.40 28.09 -12.18
CA LYS A 48 3.79 27.23 -13.21
C LYS A 48 2.88 28.08 -14.10
N PHE A 49 2.87 27.78 -15.39
CA PHE A 49 2.16 28.56 -16.41
C PHE A 49 1.42 27.63 -17.36
N ASN A 50 0.17 27.95 -17.67
CA ASN A 50 -0.62 27.18 -18.61
C ASN A 50 -0.91 27.99 -19.87
N LEU A 51 -0.13 27.72 -20.91
CA LEU A 51 -0.21 28.40 -22.20
C LEU A 51 -1.11 27.60 -23.15
N ASP A 52 -2.18 28.19 -23.66
CA ASP A 52 -2.96 27.64 -24.75
C ASP A 52 -2.20 27.70 -26.08
N LYS A 53 -2.79 27.15 -27.15
CA LYS A 53 -2.17 27.08 -28.47
C LYS A 53 -1.77 28.46 -29.04
N LYS A 54 -2.58 29.52 -28.78
CA LYS A 54 -2.34 30.87 -29.26
C LYS A 54 -1.23 31.54 -28.42
N ALA A 55 -1.31 31.43 -27.12
CA ALA A 55 -0.31 31.95 -26.19
C ALA A 55 1.06 31.32 -26.39
N ARG A 56 1.13 29.99 -26.66
CA ARG A 56 2.41 29.32 -26.96
C ARG A 56 3.08 29.84 -28.22
N LYS A 57 2.31 30.12 -29.26
CA LYS A 57 2.89 30.67 -30.50
C LYS A 57 3.49 32.08 -30.27
N GLU A 58 2.85 32.88 -29.45
CA GLU A 58 3.34 34.22 -29.09
C GLU A 58 4.54 34.14 -28.13
N PHE A 59 4.45 33.27 -27.13
CA PHE A 59 5.56 32.97 -26.21
C PHE A 59 6.82 32.54 -26.96
N ASN A 60 6.69 31.57 -27.88
CA ASN A 60 7.83 31.07 -28.63
C ASN A 60 8.52 32.18 -29.46
N LYS A 61 7.78 33.11 -30.03
CA LYS A 61 8.38 34.26 -30.73
C LYS A 61 9.24 35.13 -29.79
N LEU A 62 8.71 35.47 -28.62
CA LEU A 62 9.43 36.27 -27.62
C LEU A 62 10.63 35.51 -27.07
N TYR A 63 10.49 34.21 -26.85
CA TYR A 63 11.53 33.33 -26.30
C TYR A 63 12.69 33.20 -27.33
N ILE A 64 12.37 32.88 -28.59
CA ILE A 64 13.34 32.75 -29.68
C ILE A 64 14.14 34.07 -29.84
N GLU A 65 13.47 35.20 -29.96
CA GLU A 65 14.12 36.50 -30.08
C GLU A 65 15.11 36.78 -28.94
N ALA A 66 14.71 36.42 -27.70
CA ALA A 66 15.56 36.61 -26.54
C ALA A 66 16.77 35.67 -26.52
N VAL A 67 16.59 34.38 -26.85
CA VAL A 67 17.68 33.38 -26.88
C VAL A 67 18.66 33.63 -28.03
N GLU A 68 18.19 34.03 -29.20
CA GLU A 68 19.03 34.44 -30.33
C GLU A 68 19.91 35.62 -29.97
N TYR A 69 19.37 36.60 -29.22
CA TYR A 69 20.13 37.76 -28.73
C TYR A 69 21.09 37.37 -27.57
N GLY A 70 21.14 36.11 -27.11
CA GLY A 70 22.07 35.66 -26.07
C GLY A 70 21.49 35.64 -24.64
N THR A 71 20.18 35.83 -24.48
CA THR A 71 19.52 35.74 -23.17
C THR A 71 19.40 34.26 -22.78
N THR A 72 19.64 33.96 -21.50
CA THR A 72 19.40 32.61 -20.92
C THR A 72 18.27 32.64 -19.89
N PHE A 73 17.54 31.57 -19.81
CA PHE A 73 16.39 31.38 -18.92
C PHE A 73 16.54 30.11 -18.06
N SER A 74 15.61 29.90 -17.14
CA SER A 74 15.44 28.67 -16.37
C SER A 74 14.00 28.15 -16.56
N ILE A 75 13.58 28.03 -17.83
CA ILE A 75 12.22 27.64 -18.21
C ILE A 75 12.27 26.21 -18.75
N ALA A 76 11.27 25.42 -18.34
CA ALA A 76 11.10 24.03 -18.76
C ALA A 76 9.66 23.75 -19.20
N GLU A 77 9.48 22.81 -20.12
CA GLU A 77 8.20 22.36 -20.64
C GLU A 77 7.76 21.04 -19.98
N LYS A 78 6.48 20.93 -19.66
CA LYS A 78 5.88 19.66 -19.20
C LYS A 78 5.72 18.73 -20.39
N PRO A 79 6.19 17.47 -20.33
CA PRO A 79 5.92 16.47 -21.37
C PRO A 79 4.40 16.27 -21.54
N LYS A 80 3.97 16.12 -22.80
CA LYS A 80 2.60 15.72 -23.14
C LYS A 80 2.47 14.20 -23.01
N ASP A 81 1.24 13.69 -23.07
CA ASP A 81 0.97 12.26 -23.10
C ASP A 81 1.71 11.60 -24.27
N TYR A 82 1.65 12.21 -25.46
CA TYR A 82 2.50 11.89 -26.59
C TYR A 82 3.63 12.93 -26.68
N ALA A 83 4.86 12.47 -26.58
CA ALA A 83 6.06 13.29 -26.67
C ALA A 83 7.23 12.48 -27.26
N PRO A 84 8.29 13.13 -27.76
CA PRO A 84 9.48 12.41 -28.22
C PRO A 84 10.10 11.58 -27.09
N ILE A 85 10.90 10.59 -27.44
CA ILE A 85 11.69 9.85 -26.46
C ILE A 85 12.88 10.73 -26.06
N MET A 86 12.88 11.12 -24.78
CA MET A 86 13.91 11.94 -24.16
C MET A 86 14.71 11.06 -23.19
N VAL A 87 16.01 11.22 -23.23
CA VAL A 87 16.96 10.50 -22.36
C VAL A 87 17.86 11.52 -21.68
N ASP A 88 17.89 11.50 -20.37
CA ASP A 88 18.80 12.27 -19.53
C ASP A 88 19.83 11.31 -18.91
N ILE A 89 21.08 11.49 -19.23
CA ILE A 89 22.19 10.67 -18.74
C ILE A 89 22.98 11.49 -17.73
N ASP A 90 22.94 11.04 -16.50
CA ASP A 90 23.66 11.61 -15.35
C ASP A 90 24.73 10.64 -14.85
N LEU A 91 26.00 10.95 -15.04
CA LEU A 91 27.16 10.17 -14.61
C LEU A 91 27.81 10.80 -13.39
N GLU A 92 28.14 9.99 -12.40
CA GLU A 92 28.77 10.45 -11.16
C GLU A 92 30.03 9.65 -10.86
N VAL A 93 31.10 10.35 -10.46
CA VAL A 93 32.33 9.74 -9.94
C VAL A 93 32.82 10.49 -8.69
N PRO A 94 33.54 9.84 -7.76
CA PRO A 94 34.18 10.51 -6.64
C PRO A 94 35.18 11.57 -7.15
N ILE A 95 35.30 12.68 -6.42
CA ILE A 95 36.17 13.79 -6.82
C ILE A 95 37.63 13.37 -6.95
N ASP A 96 38.08 12.40 -6.14
CA ASP A 96 39.46 11.90 -6.08
C ASP A 96 39.78 10.98 -7.25
N SER A 97 38.77 10.44 -7.93
CA SER A 97 38.89 9.55 -9.10
C SER A 97 38.81 10.31 -10.44
N TYR A 98 38.61 11.62 -10.38
CA TYR A 98 38.36 12.43 -11.59
C TYR A 98 39.64 13.02 -12.19
N ASP A 99 39.91 12.67 -13.46
CA ASP A 99 40.92 13.35 -14.26
C ASP A 99 40.37 14.67 -14.79
N LYS A 100 40.92 15.79 -14.32
CA LYS A 100 40.44 17.16 -14.53
C LYS A 100 40.29 17.63 -15.96
N ASN A 101 40.78 16.88 -16.94
CA ASN A 101 40.76 17.29 -18.36
C ASN A 101 39.83 16.45 -19.24
N ASN A 102 39.11 15.46 -18.67
CA ASN A 102 38.31 14.51 -19.45
C ASN A 102 36.82 14.56 -19.12
N ARG A 103 36.01 14.28 -20.14
CA ARG A 103 34.57 13.96 -19.95
C ARG A 103 34.43 12.60 -19.27
N LEU A 104 33.35 12.40 -18.54
CA LEU A 104 33.08 11.08 -17.94
C LEU A 104 32.55 10.06 -18.94
N TYR A 105 32.31 10.43 -20.15
CA TYR A 105 31.82 9.58 -21.26
C TYR A 105 32.62 9.79 -22.55
N ASN A 106 32.47 8.85 -23.47
CA ASN A 106 33.07 8.88 -24.78
C ASN A 106 32.04 8.50 -25.87
N ASP A 107 32.43 8.62 -27.15
CA ASP A 107 31.54 8.30 -28.27
C ASP A 107 31.06 6.85 -28.27
N ASN A 108 31.84 5.88 -27.79
CA ASN A 108 31.44 4.48 -27.74
C ASN A 108 30.27 4.28 -26.74
N MET A 109 30.34 4.90 -25.58
CA MET A 109 29.26 4.87 -24.58
C MET A 109 27.97 5.52 -25.12
N ILE A 110 28.10 6.66 -25.80
CA ILE A 110 26.96 7.34 -26.41
C ILE A 110 26.29 6.43 -27.45
N ILE A 111 27.09 5.81 -28.34
CA ILE A 111 26.62 4.89 -29.38
C ILE A 111 25.92 3.67 -28.74
N GLU A 112 26.51 3.07 -27.72
CA GLU A 112 25.93 1.90 -27.04
C GLU A 112 24.55 2.23 -26.44
N ILE A 113 24.41 3.38 -25.80
CA ILE A 113 23.12 3.83 -25.26
C ILE A 113 22.10 4.04 -26.39
N ILE A 114 22.49 4.73 -27.46
CA ILE A 114 21.64 5.01 -28.62
C ILE A 114 21.17 3.72 -29.29
N ASP A 115 22.08 2.79 -29.54
CA ASP A 115 21.75 1.52 -30.19
C ASP A 115 20.86 0.64 -29.31
N THR A 116 21.08 0.65 -28.01
CA THR A 116 20.21 -0.04 -27.06
C THR A 116 18.79 0.57 -27.07
N TYR A 117 18.68 1.90 -27.09
CA TYR A 117 17.36 2.55 -27.24
C TYR A 117 16.70 2.19 -28.57
N ARG A 118 17.42 2.21 -29.68
CA ARG A 118 16.87 1.82 -31.00
C ARG A 118 16.41 0.38 -31.04
N GLN A 119 17.19 -0.54 -30.47
CA GLN A 119 16.83 -1.95 -30.35
C GLN A 119 15.52 -2.12 -29.55
N VAL A 120 15.37 -1.41 -28.44
CA VAL A 120 14.16 -1.52 -27.62
C VAL A 120 12.98 -0.82 -28.28
N ILE A 121 13.16 0.35 -28.91
CA ILE A 121 12.09 1.06 -29.62
C ILE A 121 11.49 0.20 -30.72
N THR A 122 12.33 -0.46 -31.54
CA THR A 122 11.87 -1.32 -32.64
C THR A 122 11.19 -2.61 -32.20
N LYS A 123 11.28 -2.95 -30.91
CA LYS A 123 10.50 -4.04 -30.32
C LYS A 123 9.02 -3.69 -30.15
N TYR A 124 8.69 -2.41 -30.07
CA TYR A 124 7.34 -1.93 -29.80
C TYR A 124 6.74 -1.12 -30.94
N LEU A 125 7.57 -0.36 -31.68
CA LEU A 125 7.13 0.53 -32.75
C LEU A 125 7.69 0.11 -34.08
N ASP A 126 6.85 0.09 -35.12
CA ASP A 126 7.27 -0.15 -36.47
C ASP A 126 7.87 1.14 -37.09
N LEU A 127 9.19 1.17 -37.19
CA LEU A 127 9.94 2.24 -37.78
C LEU A 127 10.46 1.91 -39.21
N PHE A 128 10.06 0.75 -39.76
CA PHE A 128 10.53 0.30 -41.06
C PHE A 128 10.03 1.21 -42.19
N GLY A 129 10.89 1.43 -43.15
CA GLY A 129 10.61 2.27 -44.32
C GLY A 129 10.89 3.77 -44.15
N ASN A 130 11.25 4.24 -42.97
CA ASN A 130 11.64 5.64 -42.76
C ASN A 130 12.86 5.76 -41.85
N ASP A 131 14.05 5.73 -42.41
CA ASP A 131 15.32 5.79 -41.69
C ASP A 131 15.50 7.06 -40.85
N LYS A 132 14.81 8.16 -41.19
CA LYS A 132 14.84 9.41 -40.43
C LYS A 132 14.23 9.27 -39.03
N LEU A 133 13.33 8.29 -38.79
CA LEU A 133 12.78 8.04 -37.46
C LEU A 133 13.84 7.56 -36.46
N PHE A 134 14.97 7.06 -36.94
CA PHE A 134 16.09 6.61 -36.11
C PHE A 134 17.09 7.72 -35.74
N ASP A 135 16.90 8.95 -36.27
CA ASP A 135 17.79 10.07 -35.97
C ASP A 135 17.69 10.50 -34.51
N VAL A 136 18.85 10.72 -33.89
CA VAL A 136 18.97 11.11 -32.50
C VAL A 136 19.80 12.39 -32.37
N SER A 137 19.30 13.37 -31.68
CA SER A 137 20.03 14.58 -31.31
C SER A 137 20.79 14.37 -30.03
N LEU A 138 22.10 14.62 -30.04
CA LEU A 138 22.97 14.64 -28.87
C LEU A 138 23.12 16.10 -28.42
N ILE A 139 22.79 16.36 -27.15
CA ILE A 139 22.80 17.70 -26.56
C ILE A 139 23.68 17.63 -25.31
N GLU A 140 24.76 18.39 -25.28
CA GLU A 140 25.81 18.30 -24.30
C GLU A 140 26.01 19.64 -23.55
N LYS A 141 26.41 19.57 -22.30
CA LYS A 141 26.88 20.73 -21.53
C LYS A 141 28.37 20.94 -21.74
N GLU A 142 28.83 22.13 -21.51
CA GLU A 142 30.19 22.59 -21.80
C GLU A 142 31.27 21.87 -20.99
N ALA A 143 30.98 21.56 -19.71
CA ALA A 143 31.94 20.92 -18.82
C ALA A 143 31.21 20.12 -17.70
N PRO A 144 31.91 19.17 -17.08
CA PRO A 144 31.41 18.50 -15.88
C PRO A 144 31.19 19.50 -14.73
N THR A 145 30.24 19.20 -13.85
CA THR A 145 29.87 20.02 -12.69
C THR A 145 30.48 19.43 -11.43
N LYS A 146 31.28 20.22 -10.71
CA LYS A 146 31.87 19.83 -9.43
C LYS A 146 30.86 20.09 -8.30
N LYS A 147 30.57 19.05 -7.48
CA LYS A 147 29.88 19.17 -6.21
C LYS A 147 30.82 18.86 -5.04
N ALA A 148 30.34 18.90 -3.80
CA ALA A 148 31.18 18.79 -2.60
C ALA A 148 32.08 17.53 -2.59
N THR A 149 31.53 16.37 -2.98
CA THR A 149 32.24 15.08 -2.92
C THR A 149 32.31 14.34 -4.25
N ILE A 150 31.57 14.78 -5.27
CA ILE A 150 31.42 14.11 -6.55
C ILE A 150 31.57 15.07 -7.72
N ILE A 151 31.95 14.52 -8.87
CA ILE A 151 31.88 15.16 -10.17
C ILE A 151 30.68 14.60 -10.93
N LYS A 152 29.82 15.47 -11.42
CA LYS A 152 28.69 15.12 -12.28
C LYS A 152 28.94 15.51 -13.72
N ASP A 153 28.81 14.57 -14.63
CA ASP A 153 28.80 14.83 -16.06
C ASP A 153 27.60 14.14 -16.72
N GLY A 154 27.30 14.44 -17.96
CA GLY A 154 26.23 13.80 -18.68
C GLY A 154 25.79 14.56 -19.91
N PHE A 155 24.83 14.00 -20.61
CA PHE A 155 24.29 14.50 -21.86
C PHE A 155 22.82 14.11 -22.01
N HIS A 156 22.14 14.80 -22.93
CA HIS A 156 20.76 14.48 -23.29
C HIS A 156 20.69 13.87 -24.70
N LEU A 157 19.77 12.91 -24.88
CA LEU A 157 19.41 12.40 -26.20
C LEU A 157 17.92 12.65 -26.45
N ILE A 158 17.58 13.03 -27.68
CA ILE A 158 16.19 13.20 -28.11
C ILE A 158 15.98 12.53 -29.47
N PHE A 159 15.06 11.59 -29.53
CA PHE A 159 14.55 11.01 -30.78
C PHE A 159 13.47 11.94 -31.32
N HIS A 160 13.89 12.96 -32.04
CA HIS A 160 13.11 14.15 -32.34
C HIS A 160 12.18 14.03 -33.56
N ASN A 161 12.15 12.89 -34.27
CA ASN A 161 11.36 12.69 -35.47
C ASN A 161 10.05 11.94 -35.27
N PHE A 162 9.78 11.42 -34.08
CA PHE A 162 8.52 10.78 -33.72
C PHE A 162 8.18 11.00 -32.25
N CYS A 163 6.98 10.61 -31.87
CA CYS A 163 6.54 10.61 -30.49
C CYS A 163 5.97 9.23 -30.09
N ALA A 164 5.87 9.01 -28.80
CA ALA A 164 5.25 7.82 -28.22
C ALA A 164 4.43 8.18 -26.98
N ASN A 165 3.44 7.35 -26.69
CA ASN A 165 2.63 7.49 -25.46
C ASN A 165 3.53 7.40 -24.21
N TYR A 166 3.18 8.12 -23.15
CA TYR A 166 3.99 8.14 -21.91
C TYR A 166 4.18 6.75 -21.28
N LYS A 167 3.19 5.85 -21.39
CA LYS A 167 3.29 4.47 -20.88
C LYS A 167 4.37 3.70 -21.66
N LEU A 168 4.33 3.77 -22.98
CA LEU A 168 5.33 3.14 -23.81
C LEU A 168 6.74 3.73 -23.57
N ARG A 169 6.85 5.04 -23.41
CA ARG A 169 8.14 5.68 -23.08
C ARG A 169 8.74 5.16 -21.77
N HIS A 170 7.90 4.89 -20.74
CA HIS A 170 8.33 4.27 -19.50
C HIS A 170 8.79 2.82 -19.72
N ILE A 171 8.04 2.02 -20.49
CA ILE A 171 8.40 0.63 -20.79
C ILE A 171 9.74 0.57 -21.53
N ILE A 172 9.92 1.41 -22.57
CA ILE A 172 11.18 1.50 -23.33
C ILE A 172 12.35 1.82 -22.39
N ARG A 173 12.20 2.82 -21.52
CA ARG A 173 13.26 3.18 -20.57
C ARG A 173 13.61 2.02 -19.64
N GLU A 174 12.62 1.33 -19.07
CA GLU A 174 12.84 0.18 -18.17
C GLU A 174 13.56 -0.97 -18.88
N ASP A 175 13.19 -1.27 -20.12
CA ASP A 175 13.83 -2.35 -20.87
C ASP A 175 15.26 -1.98 -21.30
N VAL A 176 15.52 -0.69 -21.61
CA VAL A 176 16.89 -0.21 -21.88
C VAL A 176 17.77 -0.34 -20.66
N VAL A 177 17.28 0.06 -19.48
CA VAL A 177 18.02 -0.08 -18.21
C VAL A 177 18.40 -1.54 -17.97
N LYS A 178 17.47 -2.48 -18.10
CA LYS A 178 17.76 -3.93 -17.94
C LYS A 178 18.82 -4.47 -18.89
N LEU A 179 18.91 -3.91 -20.10
CA LEU A 179 19.96 -4.31 -21.06
C LEU A 179 21.30 -3.70 -20.69
N LEU A 180 21.32 -2.40 -20.33
CA LEU A 180 22.57 -1.70 -20.01
C LEU A 180 23.13 -2.10 -18.63
N GLU A 181 22.32 -2.59 -17.70
CA GLU A 181 22.79 -3.19 -16.44
C GLU A 181 23.66 -4.43 -16.65
N LYS A 182 23.59 -5.06 -17.82
CA LYS A 182 24.43 -6.21 -18.20
C LYS A 182 25.72 -5.81 -18.90
N SER A 183 25.91 -4.52 -19.14
CA SER A 183 27.10 -3.98 -19.80
C SER A 183 28.14 -3.56 -18.77
N ASP A 184 29.41 -3.82 -19.05
CA ASP A 184 30.54 -3.38 -18.23
C ASP A 184 30.83 -1.87 -18.36
N THR A 185 30.20 -1.18 -19.29
CA THR A 185 30.41 0.24 -19.60
C THR A 185 30.15 1.15 -18.40
N PHE A 186 29.23 0.75 -17.50
CA PHE A 186 28.80 1.59 -16.37
C PHE A 186 29.44 1.18 -15.03
N ASN A 187 30.29 0.16 -14.97
CA ASN A 187 30.86 -0.36 -13.73
C ASN A 187 31.77 0.63 -12.97
N ASN A 188 32.25 1.67 -13.62
CA ASN A 188 33.17 2.66 -13.04
C ASN A 188 32.48 3.91 -12.45
N PHE A 189 31.15 3.98 -12.49
CA PHE A 189 30.39 5.11 -11.95
C PHE A 189 29.87 4.83 -10.54
N SER A 190 29.71 5.91 -9.75
CA SER A 190 29.18 5.82 -8.39
C SER A 190 27.68 5.57 -8.33
N ASN A 191 26.95 5.90 -9.39
CA ASN A 191 25.51 5.71 -9.51
C ASN A 191 25.18 4.51 -10.42
N THR A 192 24.05 3.84 -10.11
CA THR A 192 23.57 2.68 -10.85
C THR A 192 23.01 3.09 -12.21
N VAL A 193 22.93 2.17 -13.18
CA VAL A 193 22.32 2.40 -14.50
C VAL A 193 20.89 2.95 -14.37
N GLU A 194 20.12 2.46 -13.40
CA GLU A 194 18.79 2.99 -13.06
C GLU A 194 18.80 4.48 -12.70
N LYS A 195 19.84 4.99 -12.05
CA LYS A 195 20.04 6.41 -11.73
C LYS A 195 20.75 7.20 -12.82
N ILE A 196 21.57 6.53 -13.63
CA ILE A 196 22.25 7.15 -14.77
C ILE A 196 21.22 7.59 -15.83
N ILE A 197 20.20 6.77 -16.06
CA ILE A 197 19.12 7.07 -17.02
C ILE A 197 17.92 7.59 -16.24
N ASP A 198 17.78 8.92 -16.12
CA ASP A 198 16.75 9.53 -15.27
C ASP A 198 15.33 9.17 -15.74
N LYS A 199 14.60 8.50 -14.86
CA LYS A 199 13.21 8.10 -15.07
C LYS A 199 12.25 9.29 -15.03
N ALA A 200 12.54 10.28 -14.23
CA ALA A 200 11.63 11.39 -13.95
C ALA A 200 11.38 12.27 -15.18
N VAL A 201 12.33 12.32 -16.14
CA VAL A 201 12.17 13.09 -17.38
C VAL A 201 11.15 12.50 -18.35
N VAL A 202 10.78 11.22 -18.19
CA VAL A 202 9.83 10.55 -19.09
C VAL A 202 8.43 11.18 -18.99
N SER A 203 7.95 11.50 -17.78
CA SER A 203 6.60 12.06 -17.58
C SER A 203 6.45 12.99 -16.37
N SER A 204 7.29 12.85 -15.34
CA SER A 204 7.12 13.55 -14.05
C SER A 204 7.77 14.93 -14.06
N ASN A 205 9.03 15.00 -14.45
CA ASN A 205 9.77 16.25 -14.49
C ASN A 205 9.52 17.04 -15.79
N CYS A 206 9.67 18.35 -15.70
CA CYS A 206 9.69 19.20 -16.87
C CYS A 206 11.08 19.16 -17.52
N TRP A 207 11.11 19.20 -18.84
CA TRP A 207 12.32 19.23 -19.64
C TRP A 207 12.74 20.68 -19.93
N LEU A 208 14.00 21.02 -19.66
CA LEU A 208 14.53 22.36 -19.94
C LEU A 208 14.41 22.69 -21.42
N MET A 209 13.82 23.84 -21.73
CA MET A 209 13.75 24.33 -23.10
C MET A 209 15.17 24.61 -23.64
N TYR A 210 15.37 24.37 -24.91
CA TYR A 210 16.64 24.72 -25.57
C TYR A 210 16.93 26.22 -25.40
N GLY A 211 18.13 26.56 -24.91
CA GLY A 211 18.47 27.93 -24.52
C GLY A 211 18.19 28.27 -23.05
N SER A 212 17.63 27.34 -22.27
CA SER A 212 17.49 27.45 -20.82
C SER A 212 18.55 26.62 -20.08
N LYS A 213 18.87 27.04 -18.85
CA LYS A 213 19.77 26.32 -17.92
C LYS A 213 19.25 26.45 -16.48
N LYS A 214 19.69 25.57 -15.59
CA LYS A 214 19.54 25.77 -14.14
C LYS A 214 20.40 26.95 -13.71
N ASP A 215 20.02 27.71 -12.67
CA ASP A 215 20.72 28.96 -12.29
C ASP A 215 22.24 28.77 -12.15
N ASP A 216 22.67 27.69 -11.49
CA ASP A 216 24.10 27.37 -11.27
C ASP A 216 24.66 26.35 -12.29
N GLY A 217 23.93 26.03 -13.37
CA GLY A 217 24.28 25.02 -14.34
C GLY A 217 24.85 25.56 -15.65
N TYR A 218 25.40 24.66 -16.42
CA TYR A 218 25.81 24.90 -17.81
C TYR A 218 24.62 24.83 -18.76
N LEU A 219 24.73 25.58 -19.89
CA LEU A 219 23.77 25.45 -20.97
C LEU A 219 24.03 24.20 -21.78
N TYR A 220 22.97 23.44 -22.04
CA TYR A 220 23.02 22.29 -22.95
C TYR A 220 22.88 22.77 -24.40
N LYS A 221 23.78 22.35 -25.26
CA LYS A 221 23.84 22.71 -26.69
C LYS A 221 23.78 21.47 -27.56
N LEU A 222 23.07 21.56 -28.69
CA LEU A 222 23.13 20.52 -29.72
C LEU A 222 24.56 20.46 -30.28
N THR A 223 25.17 19.26 -30.23
CA THR A 223 26.53 19.01 -30.72
C THR A 223 26.53 18.13 -31.96
N LYS A 224 25.68 17.07 -31.98
CA LYS A 224 25.61 16.11 -33.12
C LYS A 224 24.17 15.66 -33.35
N ILE A 225 23.85 15.31 -34.58
CA ILE A 225 22.67 14.50 -34.92
C ILE A 225 23.20 13.22 -35.58
N LEU A 226 22.85 12.06 -35.00
CA LEU A 226 23.29 10.74 -35.42
C LEU A 226 22.17 10.01 -36.16
N SER A 227 22.46 9.57 -37.38
CA SER A 227 21.57 8.77 -38.24
C SER A 227 21.44 7.33 -37.74
N LYS A 228 20.58 6.54 -38.38
CA LYS A 228 20.36 5.10 -38.11
C LYS A 228 21.68 4.31 -38.01
N ASN A 229 22.68 4.64 -38.81
CA ASN A 229 23.98 3.96 -38.90
C ASN A 229 25.06 4.65 -38.04
N ASN A 230 24.68 5.48 -37.09
CA ASN A 230 25.58 6.28 -36.25
C ASN A 230 26.50 7.24 -37.03
N GLN A 231 26.13 7.56 -38.26
CA GLN A 231 26.83 8.58 -39.05
C GLN A 231 26.32 9.97 -38.61
N GLU A 232 27.28 10.88 -38.42
CA GLU A 232 26.93 12.25 -38.08
C GLU A 232 26.36 12.94 -39.34
N TRP A 233 25.19 13.54 -39.20
CA TRP A 233 24.60 14.38 -40.22
C TRP A 233 25.32 15.73 -40.27
N ASP A 234 25.38 16.34 -41.47
CA ASP A 234 25.73 17.75 -41.56
C ASP A 234 24.64 18.58 -40.91
N SER A 235 24.73 18.69 -39.59
CA SER A 235 23.83 19.45 -38.74
C SER A 235 24.25 20.92 -38.56
N SER A 236 25.28 21.38 -39.26
CA SER A 236 25.82 22.73 -39.08
C SER A 236 24.80 23.84 -39.25
N ASN A 237 23.85 23.69 -40.18
CA ASN A 237 22.74 24.64 -40.37
C ASN A 237 21.73 24.64 -39.20
N ILE A 238 21.46 23.47 -38.60
CA ILE A 238 20.56 23.34 -37.47
C ILE A 238 21.24 23.88 -36.21
N ILE A 239 22.48 23.49 -35.96
CA ILE A 239 23.28 23.94 -34.80
C ILE A 239 23.45 25.45 -34.79
N ALA A 240 23.64 26.05 -35.93
CA ALA A 240 23.77 27.50 -36.08
C ALA A 240 22.44 28.25 -35.87
N ASN A 241 21.30 27.60 -36.02
CA ASN A 241 19.97 28.19 -35.95
C ASN A 241 19.25 27.85 -34.63
N LYS A 242 19.41 28.72 -33.63
CA LYS A 242 18.77 28.53 -32.31
C LYS A 242 17.24 28.45 -32.38
N ALA A 243 16.60 29.21 -33.25
CA ALA A 243 15.15 29.15 -33.44
C ALA A 243 14.71 27.76 -33.89
N MET A 244 15.43 27.17 -34.81
CA MET A 244 15.17 25.82 -35.31
C MET A 244 15.37 24.76 -34.20
N CYS A 245 16.39 24.88 -33.37
CA CYS A 245 16.62 24.02 -32.21
C CYS A 245 15.50 24.15 -31.18
N ILE A 246 15.02 25.37 -30.88
CA ILE A 246 13.92 25.61 -29.92
C ILE A 246 12.63 24.93 -30.43
N GLU A 247 12.32 25.04 -31.70
CA GLU A 247 11.14 24.42 -32.29
C GLU A 247 11.29 22.90 -32.39
N LEU A 248 12.46 22.38 -32.74
CA LEU A 248 12.73 20.94 -32.90
C LEU A 248 12.59 20.19 -31.57
N PHE A 249 13.07 20.79 -30.49
CA PHE A 249 13.10 20.16 -29.15
C PHE A 249 11.95 20.53 -28.25
N SER A 250 10.98 21.37 -28.70
CA SER A 250 9.81 21.70 -27.90
C SER A 250 8.89 20.51 -27.67
N LEU A 251 8.62 20.21 -26.39
CA LEU A 251 7.70 19.16 -25.99
C LEU A 251 6.24 19.54 -26.15
N GLN A 252 5.97 20.83 -26.31
CA GLN A 252 4.62 21.38 -26.49
C GLN A 252 4.27 21.56 -27.98
N HIS A 253 5.09 21.08 -28.91
CA HIS A 253 4.83 21.20 -30.35
C HIS A 253 3.52 20.50 -30.74
N LYS A 254 2.82 21.05 -31.76
CA LYS A 254 1.51 20.54 -32.23
C LYS A 254 1.58 19.12 -32.78
N ARG A 255 2.72 18.71 -33.37
CA ARG A 255 2.96 17.38 -33.95
C ARG A 255 2.99 16.24 -32.92
N TRP A 256 3.07 16.54 -31.62
CA TRP A 256 3.09 15.48 -30.62
C TRP A 256 1.66 15.09 -30.20
N ASN A 257 1.11 14.12 -30.91
CA ASN A 257 -0.21 13.52 -30.71
C ASN A 257 -0.19 12.05 -31.19
N GLN A 258 -1.32 11.35 -31.05
CA GLN A 258 -1.41 9.93 -31.40
C GLN A 258 -1.20 9.68 -32.91
N ASP A 259 -1.69 10.56 -33.77
CA ASP A 259 -1.59 10.39 -35.23
C ASP A 259 -0.15 10.53 -35.75
N ASP A 260 0.71 11.23 -35.03
CA ASP A 260 2.13 11.40 -35.34
C ASP A 260 3.03 10.33 -34.64
N SER A 261 2.45 9.37 -33.91
CA SER A 261 3.17 8.21 -33.36
C SER A 261 3.31 7.12 -34.45
N PRO A 262 4.49 6.50 -34.61
CA PRO A 262 4.58 5.30 -35.46
C PRO A 262 3.60 4.21 -34.98
N PRO A 263 3.11 3.36 -35.89
CA PRO A 263 2.27 2.24 -35.49
C PRO A 263 3.04 1.26 -34.61
N TYR A 264 2.32 0.49 -33.84
CA TYR A 264 2.90 -0.63 -33.11
C TYR A 264 3.32 -1.75 -34.09
N VAL A 265 4.29 -2.57 -33.70
CA VAL A 265 4.58 -3.83 -34.40
C VAL A 265 3.40 -4.80 -34.30
N GLU A 266 3.27 -5.76 -35.19
CA GLU A 266 2.10 -6.63 -35.38
C GLU A 266 1.67 -7.39 -34.10
N GLU A 267 2.60 -7.62 -33.17
CA GLU A 267 2.37 -8.34 -31.92
C GLU A 267 2.07 -7.42 -30.71
N VAL A 268 1.90 -6.11 -30.90
CA VAL A 268 1.75 -5.11 -29.84
C VAL A 268 0.52 -4.24 -30.09
N ASP A 269 -0.27 -4.01 -29.05
CA ASP A 269 -1.42 -3.11 -29.04
C ASP A 269 -1.49 -2.26 -27.76
N ASP A 270 -2.46 -1.39 -27.66
CA ASP A 270 -2.65 -0.53 -26.50
C ASP A 270 -2.95 -1.32 -25.21
N GLU A 271 -3.60 -2.48 -25.30
CA GLU A 271 -3.90 -3.33 -24.15
C GLU A 271 -2.64 -4.00 -23.60
N ILE A 272 -1.78 -4.47 -24.48
CA ILE A 272 -0.45 -5.03 -24.12
C ILE A 272 0.41 -3.94 -23.47
N ILE A 273 0.45 -2.73 -24.05
CA ILE A 273 1.17 -1.60 -23.47
C ILE A 273 0.62 -1.23 -22.09
N ASP A 274 -0.70 -1.20 -21.93
CA ASP A 274 -1.34 -0.92 -20.64
C ASP A 274 -1.03 -1.97 -19.58
N ASN A 275 -1.03 -3.25 -19.97
CA ASN A 275 -0.68 -4.35 -19.07
C ASN A 275 0.80 -4.34 -18.67
N LEU A 276 1.71 -4.12 -19.63
CA LEU A 276 3.13 -3.98 -19.35
C LEU A 276 3.44 -2.75 -18.46
N TYR A 277 2.75 -1.64 -18.70
CA TYR A 277 2.91 -0.44 -17.89
C TYR A 277 2.40 -0.65 -16.47
N LYS A 278 1.24 -1.32 -16.29
CA LYS A 278 0.72 -1.69 -14.96
C LYS A 278 1.69 -2.63 -14.24
N GLN A 279 2.17 -3.69 -14.91
CA GLN A 279 3.16 -4.60 -14.32
C GLN A 279 4.46 -3.89 -13.93
N ASN A 280 4.95 -2.97 -14.76
CA ASN A 280 6.14 -2.17 -14.43
C ASN A 280 5.82 -1.09 -13.39
N SER A 281 4.59 -0.55 -13.32
CA SER A 281 4.18 0.41 -12.29
C SER A 281 3.87 -0.28 -10.97
N GLU A 282 3.38 -1.51 -10.98
CA GLU A 282 3.24 -2.35 -9.80
C GLU A 282 4.64 -2.75 -9.27
N LYS A 283 5.56 -3.17 -10.12
CA LYS A 283 6.97 -3.34 -9.75
C LYS A 283 7.60 -2.04 -9.21
N ASN A 284 7.19 -0.90 -9.73
CA ASN A 284 7.69 0.44 -9.37
C ASN A 284 6.89 1.14 -8.26
N SER A 285 5.68 0.71 -7.92
CA SER A 285 4.99 1.18 -6.72
C SER A 285 5.66 0.64 -5.46
N TYR A 286 6.31 -0.52 -5.57
CA TYR A 286 7.23 -1.03 -4.54
C TYR A 286 8.56 -0.25 -4.48
N SER A 287 8.95 0.47 -5.55
CA SER A 287 10.18 1.29 -5.56
C SER A 287 9.93 2.81 -5.46
N LYS A 288 8.69 3.29 -5.59
CA LYS A 288 8.37 4.74 -5.57
C LYS A 288 8.21 5.37 -4.19
N ASN A 289 8.22 4.59 -3.11
CA ASN A 289 8.34 5.12 -1.76
C ASN A 289 9.78 5.44 -1.34
N ASN A 290 10.76 5.28 -2.23
CA ASN A 290 12.18 5.49 -1.94
C ASN A 290 12.75 6.82 -2.45
N ASN A 291 11.94 7.85 -2.69
CA ASN A 291 12.46 9.18 -3.05
C ASN A 291 12.31 10.21 -1.92
N LEU A 292 12.68 9.81 -0.70
CA LEU A 292 13.02 10.73 0.39
C LEU A 292 14.06 10.03 1.27
N SER A 293 15.30 10.16 0.87
CA SER A 293 16.48 10.24 1.75
C SER A 293 17.74 9.77 1.03
N ASP A 294 18.57 10.70 0.63
CA ASP A 294 20.02 10.50 0.53
C ASP A 294 20.57 10.30 1.95
N ALA A 295 20.62 9.06 2.42
CA ALA A 295 21.47 8.62 3.55
C ALA A 295 21.26 7.10 3.78
N PRO A 296 22.15 6.46 4.38
CA PRO A 296 23.04 5.33 4.21
C PRO A 296 22.36 3.94 4.03
N ILE A 297 21.46 3.78 3.06
CA ILE A 297 20.80 2.49 2.73
C ILE A 297 21.81 1.50 2.09
N ALA A 298 22.85 2.00 1.43
CA ALA A 298 23.85 1.14 0.76
C ALA A 298 24.71 0.34 1.75
N GLU A 299 25.13 0.94 2.89
CA GLU A 299 25.94 0.22 3.90
C GLU A 299 25.11 -0.86 4.62
N ASN A 300 23.81 -0.64 4.86
CA ASN A 300 22.95 -1.63 5.50
C ASN A 300 22.71 -2.84 4.59
N LYS A 301 22.51 -2.63 3.28
CA LYS A 301 22.24 -3.72 2.33
C LYS A 301 23.43 -4.66 2.15
N GLU A 302 24.65 -4.13 2.05
CA GLU A 302 25.88 -4.97 1.99
C GLU A 302 26.11 -5.73 3.30
N ASP A 303 25.85 -5.11 4.44
CA ASP A 303 25.94 -5.77 5.75
C ASP A 303 24.88 -6.88 5.86
N ASP A 304 23.66 -6.68 5.38
CA ASP A 304 22.61 -7.70 5.39
C ASP A 304 22.94 -8.88 4.46
N ILE A 305 23.49 -8.63 3.27
CA ILE A 305 23.98 -9.69 2.38
C ILE A 305 25.08 -10.50 3.05
N ARG A 306 26.06 -9.83 3.65
CA ARG A 306 27.17 -10.49 4.37
C ARG A 306 26.67 -11.33 5.54
N ARG A 307 25.72 -10.81 6.33
CA ARG A 307 25.07 -11.51 7.44
C ARG A 307 24.27 -12.70 6.95
N ALA A 308 23.48 -12.53 5.90
CA ALA A 308 22.68 -13.59 5.31
C ALA A 308 23.56 -14.76 4.85
N ARG A 309 24.69 -14.47 4.16
CA ARG A 309 25.66 -15.49 3.76
C ARG A 309 26.26 -16.25 4.95
N TYR A 310 26.44 -15.60 6.10
CA TYR A 310 26.91 -16.28 7.29
C TYR A 310 25.79 -17.08 7.96
N PHE A 311 24.62 -16.50 8.18
CA PHE A 311 23.53 -17.13 8.90
C PHE A 311 22.99 -18.39 8.19
N ILE A 312 22.95 -18.38 6.86
CA ILE A 312 22.53 -19.58 6.11
C ILE A 312 23.46 -20.78 6.39
N THR A 313 24.75 -20.54 6.68
CA THR A 313 25.69 -21.62 7.05
C THR A 313 25.45 -22.20 8.44
N LEU A 314 24.60 -21.56 9.25
CA LEU A 314 24.24 -22.02 10.58
C LEU A 314 22.95 -22.83 10.60
N LEU A 315 22.21 -22.83 9.49
CA LEU A 315 20.94 -23.55 9.39
C LEU A 315 21.16 -25.07 9.34
N SER A 316 20.22 -25.80 9.91
CA SER A 316 20.31 -27.25 10.03
C SER A 316 19.98 -27.98 8.73
N GLU A 317 20.47 -29.22 8.59
CA GLU A 317 20.15 -30.11 7.50
C GLU A 317 18.66 -30.48 7.52
N GLU A 318 18.05 -30.64 8.68
CA GLU A 318 16.62 -30.93 8.83
C GLU A 318 15.77 -29.88 8.14
N ARG A 319 16.14 -28.58 8.28
CA ARG A 319 15.45 -27.47 7.62
C ARG A 319 15.57 -27.53 6.11
N SER A 320 16.71 -28.03 5.57
CA SER A 320 16.87 -28.22 4.12
C SER A 320 16.04 -29.39 3.57
N ASN A 321 15.72 -30.36 4.40
CA ASN A 321 14.97 -31.57 4.05
C ASN A 321 13.44 -31.37 4.13
N ASP A 322 12.96 -30.38 4.88
CA ASP A 322 11.56 -29.97 4.93
C ASP A 322 11.27 -28.95 3.83
N TYR A 323 10.31 -29.23 2.94
CA TYR A 323 10.02 -28.38 1.79
C TYR A 323 9.52 -26.99 2.21
N GLN A 324 8.71 -26.90 3.26
CA GLN A 324 8.14 -25.62 3.72
C GLN A 324 9.23 -24.74 4.34
N GLU A 325 10.10 -25.31 5.15
CA GLU A 325 11.22 -24.58 5.76
C GLU A 325 12.26 -24.20 4.70
N TRP A 326 12.58 -25.09 3.77
CA TRP A 326 13.51 -24.86 2.68
C TRP A 326 13.08 -23.70 1.77
N ILE A 327 11.81 -23.69 1.35
CA ILE A 327 11.29 -22.63 0.48
C ILE A 327 11.23 -21.29 1.20
N ARG A 328 10.95 -21.26 2.50
CA ARG A 328 10.97 -20.05 3.33
C ARG A 328 12.37 -19.45 3.43
N VAL A 329 13.40 -20.29 3.58
CA VAL A 329 14.79 -19.82 3.53
C VAL A 329 15.09 -19.17 2.19
N GLY A 330 14.67 -19.79 1.07
CA GLY A 330 14.78 -19.20 -0.26
C GLY A 330 14.10 -17.85 -0.36
N TRP A 331 12.88 -17.72 0.12
CA TRP A 331 12.15 -16.44 0.12
C TRP A 331 12.84 -15.37 0.98
N ALA A 332 13.34 -15.73 2.16
CA ALA A 332 14.06 -14.78 3.01
C ALA A 332 15.32 -14.24 2.31
N LEU A 333 16.09 -15.10 1.67
CA LEU A 333 17.29 -14.72 0.92
C LEU A 333 16.95 -13.89 -0.30
N HIS A 334 15.94 -14.29 -1.09
CA HIS A 334 15.47 -13.56 -2.24
C HIS A 334 15.02 -12.13 -1.89
N ASN A 335 14.32 -11.97 -0.76
CA ASN A 335 13.87 -10.66 -0.27
C ASN A 335 15.04 -9.77 0.21
N ILE A 336 16.13 -10.37 0.69
CA ILE A 336 17.32 -9.62 1.09
C ILE A 336 18.07 -9.13 -0.15
N ASP A 337 18.47 -10.05 -1.04
CA ASP A 337 19.11 -9.69 -2.29
C ASP A 337 19.15 -10.86 -3.29
N MET A 338 18.97 -10.55 -4.57
CA MET A 338 19.01 -11.52 -5.66
C MET A 338 20.36 -12.24 -5.80
N SER A 339 21.45 -11.64 -5.33
CA SER A 339 22.79 -12.24 -5.36
C SER A 339 22.99 -13.39 -4.38
N LEU A 340 21.98 -13.70 -3.55
CA LEU A 340 22.05 -14.78 -2.56
C LEU A 340 21.54 -16.13 -3.08
N LEU A 341 21.21 -16.24 -4.36
CA LEU A 341 20.81 -17.50 -4.99
C LEU A 341 21.88 -18.59 -4.81
N ASP A 342 23.15 -18.25 -5.00
CA ASP A 342 24.27 -19.16 -4.79
C ASP A 342 24.32 -19.71 -3.37
N ALA A 343 24.07 -18.88 -2.38
CA ALA A 343 24.02 -19.28 -0.97
C ALA A 343 22.83 -20.24 -0.71
N TRP A 344 21.68 -19.99 -1.33
CA TRP A 344 20.53 -20.90 -1.22
C TRP A 344 20.78 -22.24 -1.90
N ILE A 345 21.46 -22.25 -3.06
CA ILE A 345 21.87 -23.49 -3.74
C ILE A 345 22.80 -24.30 -2.83
N GLU A 346 23.81 -23.69 -2.22
CA GLU A 346 24.71 -24.40 -1.29
C GLU A 346 23.98 -24.96 -0.07
N PHE A 347 23.05 -24.21 0.51
CA PHE A 347 22.20 -24.72 1.60
C PHE A 347 21.32 -25.89 1.13
N SER A 348 20.76 -25.79 -0.08
CA SER A 348 19.90 -26.81 -0.64
C SER A 348 20.63 -28.14 -0.89
N LYS A 349 21.93 -28.08 -1.17
CA LYS A 349 22.79 -29.28 -1.34
C LYS A 349 22.95 -30.11 -0.07
N LEU A 350 22.61 -29.58 1.10
CA LEU A 350 22.58 -30.34 2.34
C LEU A 350 21.45 -31.38 2.33
N SER A 351 20.41 -31.15 1.54
CA SER A 351 19.28 -32.06 1.44
C SER A 351 19.56 -33.25 0.51
N THR A 352 19.21 -34.44 0.95
CA THR A 352 19.23 -35.67 0.11
C THR A 352 18.26 -35.60 -1.08
N LYS A 353 17.31 -34.64 -1.08
CA LYS A 353 16.30 -34.41 -2.12
C LYS A 353 16.75 -33.40 -3.19
N TYR A 354 17.91 -32.79 -3.02
CA TYR A 354 18.41 -31.77 -3.93
C TYR A 354 18.57 -32.28 -5.37
N LYS A 355 18.21 -31.45 -6.34
CA LYS A 355 18.46 -31.68 -7.77
C LYS A 355 19.00 -30.41 -8.39
N ASP A 356 20.01 -30.53 -9.23
CA ASP A 356 20.58 -29.35 -9.91
C ASP A 356 19.51 -28.57 -10.68
N GLY A 357 19.53 -27.25 -10.56
CA GLY A 357 18.58 -26.33 -11.18
C GLY A 357 17.26 -26.14 -10.45
N CYS A 358 16.94 -26.92 -9.40
CA CYS A 358 15.65 -26.80 -8.70
C CYS A 358 15.47 -25.44 -7.98
N CYS A 359 16.57 -24.81 -7.57
CA CYS A 359 16.52 -23.48 -6.97
C CYS A 359 16.27 -22.40 -8.01
N ASP A 360 16.93 -22.48 -9.16
CA ASP A 360 16.82 -21.50 -10.25
C ASP A 360 15.39 -21.41 -10.77
N ASP A 361 14.73 -22.54 -10.99
CA ASP A 361 13.34 -22.61 -11.47
C ASP A 361 12.34 -21.91 -10.55
N ILE A 362 12.61 -21.87 -9.27
CA ILE A 362 11.74 -21.29 -8.24
C ILE A 362 12.14 -19.86 -7.94
N TRP A 363 13.44 -19.55 -7.86
CA TRP A 363 13.96 -18.26 -7.43
C TRP A 363 13.38 -17.08 -8.21
N TYR A 364 13.37 -17.16 -9.54
CA TYR A 364 12.85 -16.10 -10.40
C TYR A 364 11.31 -15.97 -10.40
N LYS A 365 10.60 -16.91 -9.77
CA LYS A 365 9.15 -16.88 -9.59
C LYS A 365 8.74 -16.42 -8.19
N MET A 366 9.70 -16.27 -7.28
CA MET A 366 9.43 -15.79 -5.93
C MET A 366 8.94 -14.34 -5.93
N ARG A 367 8.01 -14.05 -5.03
CA ARG A 367 7.54 -12.68 -4.77
C ARG A 367 8.15 -12.20 -3.45
N ASN A 368 8.40 -10.89 -3.37
CA ASN A 368 8.92 -10.27 -2.15
C ASN A 368 7.77 -10.15 -1.13
N GLU A 369 7.60 -11.15 -0.27
CA GLU A 369 6.55 -11.15 0.76
C GLU A 369 7.13 -11.57 2.12
N GLY A 370 6.98 -10.71 3.12
CA GLY A 370 6.97 -10.97 4.56
C GLY A 370 8.27 -11.44 5.26
N LEU A 371 9.14 -12.21 4.63
CA LEU A 371 10.36 -12.76 5.25
C LEU A 371 11.56 -11.82 5.03
N THR A 372 12.39 -11.66 6.07
CA THR A 372 13.50 -10.71 6.10
C THR A 372 14.78 -11.33 6.63
N ILE A 373 15.86 -10.54 6.70
CA ILE A 373 17.12 -10.94 7.38
C ILE A 373 16.86 -11.39 8.84
N ARG A 374 15.85 -10.81 9.51
CA ARG A 374 15.48 -11.18 10.89
C ARG A 374 14.95 -12.61 10.96
N SER A 375 14.18 -13.05 9.95
CA SER A 375 13.71 -14.44 9.84
C SER A 375 14.90 -15.40 9.75
N LEU A 376 15.90 -15.06 8.93
CA LEU A 376 17.11 -15.86 8.78
C LEU A 376 17.96 -15.88 10.07
N MET A 377 18.09 -14.72 10.75
CA MET A 377 18.76 -14.61 12.04
C MET A 377 18.14 -15.52 13.09
N LEU A 378 16.81 -15.49 13.17
CA LEU A 378 16.06 -16.33 14.10
C LEU A 378 16.29 -17.82 13.85
N TRP A 379 16.22 -18.26 12.59
CA TRP A 379 16.46 -19.67 12.26
C TRP A 379 17.91 -20.07 12.54
N ALA A 380 18.86 -19.20 12.27
CA ALA A 380 20.27 -19.42 12.61
C ALA A 380 20.50 -19.51 14.14
N GLU A 381 19.78 -18.70 14.93
CA GLU A 381 19.80 -18.78 16.39
C GLU A 381 19.19 -20.08 16.90
N GLN A 382 18.07 -20.51 16.35
CA GLN A 382 17.40 -21.77 16.69
C GLN A 382 18.27 -22.98 16.37
N ASP A 383 18.86 -23.00 15.18
CA ASP A 383 19.59 -24.15 14.68
C ASP A 383 21.03 -24.20 15.24
N ASN A 384 21.65 -23.05 15.53
CA ASN A 384 23.01 -22.98 16.07
C ASN A 384 23.23 -21.78 17.01
N TYR A 385 22.58 -21.85 18.18
CA TYR A 385 22.60 -20.81 19.21
C TYR A 385 24.02 -20.30 19.51
N THR A 386 24.96 -21.21 19.72
CA THR A 386 26.32 -20.86 20.14
C THR A 386 27.06 -20.04 19.09
N LYS A 387 27.09 -20.50 17.83
CA LYS A 387 27.77 -19.79 16.73
C LYS A 387 27.07 -18.50 16.37
N TYR A 388 25.75 -18.47 16.42
CA TYR A 388 24.96 -17.26 16.21
C TYR A 388 25.37 -16.16 17.20
N HIS A 389 25.34 -16.45 18.51
CA HIS A 389 25.70 -15.48 19.52
C HIS A 389 27.18 -15.10 19.51
N GLN A 390 28.06 -16.02 19.13
CA GLN A 390 29.48 -15.68 18.91
C GLN A 390 29.65 -14.67 17.78
N PHE A 391 28.92 -14.83 16.67
CA PHE A 391 28.98 -13.92 15.54
C PHE A 391 28.41 -12.54 15.91
N ILE A 392 27.21 -12.47 16.48
CA ILE A 392 26.56 -11.21 16.90
C ILE A 392 27.42 -10.47 17.91
N ASN A 393 28.00 -11.17 18.91
CA ASN A 393 28.90 -10.56 19.89
C ASN A 393 30.19 -10.05 19.26
N ARG A 394 30.72 -10.73 18.24
CA ARG A 394 31.88 -10.27 17.48
C ARG A 394 31.58 -9.01 16.72
N GLU A 395 30.52 -8.98 15.95
CA GLU A 395 30.08 -7.78 15.22
C GLU A 395 29.85 -6.59 16.14
N PHE A 396 29.15 -6.82 17.24
CA PHE A 396 28.93 -5.77 18.26
C PHE A 396 30.26 -5.26 18.82
N ASN A 397 31.18 -6.15 19.20
CA ASN A 397 32.50 -5.75 19.74
C ASN A 397 33.32 -4.98 18.69
N ASP A 398 33.27 -5.38 17.40
CA ASP A 398 34.02 -4.68 16.34
C ASP A 398 33.49 -3.25 16.15
N VAL A 399 32.17 -3.05 16.15
CA VAL A 399 31.58 -1.70 16.08
C VAL A 399 31.80 -0.91 17.35
N LEU A 400 31.71 -1.57 18.51
CA LEU A 400 32.01 -0.96 19.83
C LEU A 400 33.45 -0.43 19.88
N LEU A 401 34.41 -1.17 19.34
CA LEU A 401 35.80 -0.73 19.25
C LEU A 401 35.98 0.48 18.33
N LYS A 402 35.25 0.55 17.21
CA LYS A 402 35.25 1.72 16.31
C LYS A 402 34.66 2.97 16.99
N SER A 403 33.72 2.79 17.92
CA SER A 403 33.10 3.90 18.65
C SER A 403 33.96 4.54 19.73
N LEU A 404 35.17 3.99 20.00
CA LEU A 404 36.10 4.50 21.05
C LEU A 404 36.74 5.85 20.71
N ASP A 405 36.59 6.34 19.49
CA ASP A 405 36.91 7.71 19.10
C ASP A 405 35.93 8.74 19.69
N GLY A 406 34.77 8.27 20.19
CA GLY A 406 33.69 9.11 20.73
C GLY A 406 32.80 9.73 19.68
N SER A 407 32.89 9.26 18.42
CA SER A 407 31.98 9.66 17.32
C SER A 407 30.55 9.24 17.64
N THR A 408 29.61 10.17 17.52
CA THR A 408 28.17 9.91 17.73
C THR A 408 27.63 8.88 16.73
N TYR A 409 28.14 8.87 15.51
CA TYR A 409 27.76 7.90 14.48
C TYR A 409 28.15 6.48 14.86
N TYR A 410 29.43 6.21 15.24
CA TYR A 410 29.83 4.85 15.60
C TYR A 410 29.20 4.39 16.92
N VAL A 411 28.96 5.30 17.86
CA VAL A 411 28.19 4.99 19.09
C VAL A 411 26.75 4.62 18.74
N ALA A 412 26.08 5.36 17.82
CA ALA A 412 24.74 5.03 17.34
C ALA A 412 24.71 3.71 16.54
N LYS A 413 25.77 3.43 15.74
CA LYS A 413 25.91 2.15 15.01
C LYS A 413 26.06 0.97 15.96
N ALA A 414 26.83 1.11 17.03
CA ALA A 414 26.95 0.09 18.09
C ALA A 414 25.61 -0.10 18.84
N LEU A 415 24.89 1.00 19.11
CA LEU A 415 23.54 0.96 19.68
C LEU A 415 22.57 0.20 18.77
N HIS A 416 22.59 0.49 17.47
CA HIS A 416 21.78 -0.20 16.47
C HIS A 416 22.09 -1.69 16.43
N THR A 417 23.39 -2.07 16.32
CA THR A 417 23.82 -3.48 16.31
C THR A 417 23.30 -4.25 17.53
N LYS A 418 23.25 -3.59 18.70
CA LYS A 418 22.80 -4.23 19.94
C LYS A 418 21.29 -4.37 20.03
N PHE A 419 20.53 -3.46 19.45
CA PHE A 419 19.07 -3.34 19.66
C PHE A 419 18.24 -3.40 18.38
N VAL A 420 18.80 -3.84 17.27
CA VAL A 420 18.12 -3.90 15.96
C VAL A 420 16.82 -4.71 15.99
N ASP A 421 16.76 -5.79 16.78
CA ASP A 421 15.57 -6.63 16.92
C ASP A 421 14.57 -6.10 17.96
N LYS A 422 14.96 -5.07 18.71
CA LYS A 422 14.14 -4.53 19.79
C LYS A 422 13.48 -3.20 19.45
N PHE A 423 14.07 -2.38 18.57
CA PHE A 423 13.57 -1.05 18.25
C PHE A 423 13.49 -0.81 16.74
N VAL A 424 12.51 -0.02 16.33
CA VAL A 424 12.35 0.46 14.96
C VAL A 424 11.87 1.91 15.01
N CYS A 425 12.37 2.76 14.10
CA CYS A 425 11.86 4.09 13.83
C CYS A 425 11.01 4.05 12.54
N SER A 426 9.71 4.29 12.63
CA SER A 426 8.80 4.26 11.45
C SER A 426 8.65 5.62 10.76
N SER A 427 8.96 6.73 11.44
CA SER A 427 8.85 8.07 10.86
C SER A 427 9.96 8.97 11.37
N LEU A 428 10.75 9.48 10.43
CA LEU A 428 11.81 10.45 10.72
C LEU A 428 11.25 11.80 11.12
N ASP A 429 10.24 12.29 10.44
CA ASP A 429 9.66 13.62 10.68
C ASP A 429 8.89 13.67 12.00
N ASN A 430 8.01 12.70 12.21
CA ASN A 430 7.17 12.62 13.40
C ASN A 430 7.86 11.94 14.60
N ASN A 431 9.11 11.48 14.43
CA ASN A 431 9.89 10.82 15.47
C ASN A 431 9.13 9.66 16.13
N VAL A 432 8.53 8.79 15.31
CA VAL A 432 7.74 7.64 15.75
C VAL A 432 8.63 6.43 15.89
N TRP A 433 8.56 5.81 17.07
CA TRP A 433 9.35 4.64 17.39
C TRP A 433 8.46 3.49 17.86
N TYR A 434 8.97 2.27 17.68
CA TYR A 434 8.37 1.05 18.19
C TYR A 434 9.41 0.25 18.98
N GLU A 435 8.95 -0.39 20.05
CA GLU A 435 9.73 -1.31 20.87
C GLU A 435 9.06 -2.68 20.88
N PHE A 436 9.85 -3.72 20.55
CA PHE A 436 9.39 -5.10 20.69
C PHE A 436 9.60 -5.57 22.14
N LYS A 437 8.52 -5.99 22.78
CA LYS A 437 8.52 -6.59 24.11
C LYS A 437 7.22 -7.37 24.34
N ASN A 438 7.24 -8.33 25.26
CA ASN A 438 6.05 -9.12 25.60
C ASN A 438 5.34 -9.64 24.34
N HIS A 439 6.11 -10.24 23.44
CA HIS A 439 5.67 -10.90 22.21
C HIS A 439 5.03 -9.98 21.14
N ARG A 440 5.11 -8.65 21.28
CA ARG A 440 4.53 -7.69 20.31
C ARG A 440 5.26 -6.36 20.22
N TRP A 441 4.96 -5.56 19.22
CA TRP A 441 5.45 -4.22 19.02
C TRP A 441 4.57 -3.17 19.70
N PHE A 442 5.19 -2.28 20.46
CA PHE A 442 4.56 -1.16 21.14
C PHE A 442 5.02 0.16 20.56
N LYS A 443 4.09 1.05 20.25
CA LYS A 443 4.41 2.42 19.84
C LYS A 443 4.98 3.20 21.02
N VAL A 444 6.15 3.80 20.84
CA VAL A 444 6.89 4.54 21.86
C VAL A 444 7.08 5.99 21.42
N LYS A 445 6.63 6.94 22.23
CA LYS A 445 6.81 8.36 21.92
C LYS A 445 8.29 8.76 21.98
N HIS A 446 8.80 9.32 20.88
CA HIS A 446 10.15 9.88 20.78
C HIS A 446 11.28 8.91 21.18
N GLY A 447 11.05 7.60 21.18
CA GLY A 447 12.06 6.60 21.52
C GLY A 447 12.60 6.67 22.96
N HIS A 448 11.80 7.18 23.93
CA HIS A 448 12.27 7.38 25.30
C HIS A 448 12.77 6.10 25.98
N THR A 449 12.23 4.94 25.60
CA THR A 449 12.71 3.65 26.13
C THR A 449 14.09 3.30 25.60
N LEU A 450 14.40 3.60 24.33
CA LEU A 450 15.75 3.47 23.79
C LEU A 450 16.72 4.44 24.47
N GLN A 451 16.30 5.70 24.76
CA GLN A 451 17.12 6.63 25.52
C GLN A 451 17.47 6.10 26.91
N ARG A 452 16.56 5.38 27.57
CA ARG A 452 16.82 4.71 28.84
C ARG A 452 17.81 3.58 28.67
N GLU A 453 17.65 2.74 27.64
CA GLU A 453 18.61 1.67 27.34
C GLU A 453 20.02 2.19 27.08
N ILE A 454 20.20 3.37 26.51
CA ILE A 454 21.53 3.99 26.33
C ILE A 454 22.20 4.18 27.68
N SER A 455 21.51 4.67 28.70
CA SER A 455 22.08 4.96 30.03
C SER A 455 22.25 3.71 30.90
N GLU A 456 21.37 2.72 30.72
CA GLU A 456 21.37 1.51 31.57
C GLU A 456 22.20 0.39 30.94
N SER A 457 21.64 -0.34 29.98
CA SER A 457 22.27 -1.56 29.45
C SER A 457 23.43 -1.27 28.49
N PHE A 458 23.30 -0.22 27.65
CA PHE A 458 24.32 0.09 26.64
C PHE A 458 25.58 0.73 27.27
N ALA A 459 25.44 1.65 28.23
CA ALA A 459 26.55 2.21 28.97
C ALA A 459 27.35 1.13 29.74
N ASN A 460 26.66 0.10 30.25
CA ASN A 460 27.30 -1.03 30.92
C ASN A 460 28.24 -1.83 30.00
N GLU A 461 28.00 -1.89 28.69
CA GLU A 461 28.91 -2.55 27.74
C GLU A 461 30.27 -1.81 27.69
N TYR A 462 30.24 -0.47 27.68
CA TYR A 462 31.46 0.33 27.76
C TYR A 462 32.16 0.14 29.11
N LEU A 463 31.44 0.08 30.24
CA LEU A 463 32.02 -0.19 31.54
C LEU A 463 32.70 -1.57 31.60
N LYS A 464 32.04 -2.60 31.01
CA LYS A 464 32.65 -3.94 30.89
C LYS A 464 33.91 -3.90 30.04
N LEU A 465 33.91 -3.15 28.94
CA LEU A 465 35.09 -3.00 28.09
C LEU A 465 36.22 -2.23 28.82
N ALA A 466 35.89 -1.16 29.56
CA ALA A 466 36.86 -0.43 30.40
C ALA A 466 37.48 -1.33 31.46
N ALA A 467 36.68 -2.16 32.12
CA ALA A 467 37.17 -3.14 33.10
C ALA A 467 38.12 -4.17 32.45
N ARG A 468 37.82 -4.66 31.23
CA ARG A 468 38.73 -5.56 30.49
C ARG A 468 40.06 -4.89 30.17
N TYR A 469 40.08 -3.63 29.73
CA TYR A 469 41.33 -2.89 29.51
C TYR A 469 42.10 -2.63 30.82
N SER A 470 41.38 -2.28 31.89
CA SER A 470 42.02 -2.12 33.21
C SER A 470 42.69 -3.40 33.70
N LEU A 471 42.00 -4.55 33.52
CA LEU A 471 42.58 -5.86 33.86
C LEU A 471 43.79 -6.19 32.98
N LYS A 472 43.69 -5.97 31.65
CA LYS A 472 44.84 -6.16 30.75
C LYS A 472 46.02 -5.30 31.13
N ALA A 473 45.81 -4.07 31.57
CA ALA A 473 46.89 -3.18 32.04
C ALA A 473 47.65 -3.71 33.28
N THR A 474 47.07 -4.65 34.06
CA THR A 474 47.77 -5.31 35.17
C THR A 474 48.67 -6.45 34.70
N THR A 475 48.48 -6.98 33.51
CA THR A 475 49.20 -8.14 32.96
C THR A 475 50.30 -7.77 31.96
N VAL A 476 50.31 -6.51 31.47
CA VAL A 476 51.30 -5.99 30.51
C VAL A 476 52.21 -4.94 31.16
N GLY A 477 53.38 -4.71 30.57
CA GLY A 477 54.36 -3.78 31.10
C GLY A 477 54.73 -2.64 30.13
N GLY A 478 55.48 -1.65 30.61
CA GLY A 478 56.07 -0.58 29.77
C GLY A 478 55.04 0.26 29.06
N LEU A 479 55.32 0.64 27.79
CA LEU A 479 54.47 1.47 26.94
C LEU A 479 53.11 0.86 26.68
N GLU A 480 53.02 -0.49 26.60
CA GLU A 480 51.72 -1.18 26.36
C GLU A 480 50.78 -1.01 27.56
N ARG A 481 51.32 -0.97 28.78
CA ARG A 481 50.53 -0.70 29.98
C ARG A 481 49.94 0.71 29.97
N GLU A 482 50.74 1.72 29.62
CA GLU A 482 50.29 3.12 29.54
C GLU A 482 49.22 3.28 28.46
N ASP A 483 49.40 2.69 27.29
CA ASP A 483 48.39 2.72 26.18
C ASP A 483 47.09 2.04 26.62
N THR A 484 47.17 0.89 27.26
CA THR A 484 45.99 0.14 27.74
C THR A 484 45.24 0.91 28.84
N GLN A 485 45.97 1.60 29.74
CA GLN A 485 45.35 2.48 30.76
C GLN A 485 44.66 3.69 30.13
N LYS A 486 45.27 4.33 29.13
CA LYS A 486 44.67 5.42 28.38
C LYS A 486 43.39 4.96 27.68
N LYS A 487 43.39 3.77 27.06
CA LYS A 487 42.18 3.16 26.45
C LYS A 487 41.09 2.93 27.49
N ALA A 488 41.43 2.35 28.66
CA ALA A 488 40.46 2.15 29.74
C ALA A 488 39.80 3.46 30.19
N ALA A 489 40.64 4.51 30.43
CA ALA A 489 40.13 5.83 30.83
C ALA A 489 39.22 6.48 29.75
N ASN A 490 39.60 6.35 28.47
CA ASN A 490 38.78 6.88 27.36
C ASN A 490 37.44 6.18 27.28
N VAL A 491 37.39 4.84 27.36
CA VAL A 491 36.15 4.07 27.36
C VAL A 491 35.26 4.44 28.54
N GLN A 492 35.81 4.63 29.72
CA GLN A 492 35.08 5.06 30.92
C GLN A 492 34.49 6.45 30.75
N LYS A 493 35.21 7.37 30.08
CA LYS A 493 34.72 8.70 29.74
C LYS A 493 33.53 8.64 28.78
N ILE A 494 33.53 7.72 27.78
CA ILE A 494 32.41 7.51 26.89
C ILE A 494 31.23 6.98 27.69
N ALA A 495 31.42 5.98 28.55
CA ALA A 495 30.35 5.44 29.40
C ALA A 495 29.67 6.54 30.25
N SER A 496 30.49 7.46 30.82
CA SER A 496 29.95 8.60 31.58
C SER A 496 29.13 9.57 30.67
N LYS A 497 29.62 9.82 29.46
CA LYS A 497 28.86 10.65 28.48
C LYS A 497 27.53 10.02 28.07
N LEU A 498 27.39 8.69 28.00
CA LEU A 498 26.17 8.00 27.72
C LEU A 498 25.07 8.21 28.77
N MET A 499 25.41 8.72 29.92
CA MET A 499 24.49 9.13 30.99
C MET A 499 24.08 10.62 30.86
N ASP A 500 24.84 11.41 30.08
CA ASP A 500 24.53 12.82 29.82
C ASP A 500 23.42 12.98 28.79
N ILE A 501 22.43 13.86 29.06
CA ILE A 501 21.26 14.05 28.22
C ILE A 501 21.60 14.58 26.83
N THR A 502 22.53 15.55 26.78
CA THR A 502 22.93 16.21 25.51
C THR A 502 23.63 15.23 24.58
N PHE A 503 24.47 14.35 25.13
CA PHE A 503 25.12 13.33 24.32
C PHE A 503 24.15 12.25 23.85
N LYS A 504 23.21 11.84 24.71
CA LYS A 504 22.12 10.92 24.31
C LYS A 504 21.26 11.47 23.18
N GLU A 505 20.89 12.73 23.23
CA GLU A 505 20.10 13.38 22.17
C GLU A 505 20.84 13.36 20.82
N LYS A 506 22.17 13.60 20.83
CA LYS A 506 22.98 13.49 19.62
C LYS A 506 23.01 12.06 19.07
N ILE A 507 23.18 11.06 19.96
CA ILE A 507 23.14 9.64 19.58
C ILE A 507 21.76 9.29 19.02
N MET A 508 20.67 9.71 19.66
CA MET A 508 19.30 9.44 19.19
C MET A 508 19.03 10.06 17.82
N LYS A 509 19.63 11.21 17.53
CA LYS A 509 19.50 11.84 16.20
C LYS A 509 20.17 11.02 15.11
N GLU A 510 21.33 10.45 15.36
CA GLU A 510 22.01 9.51 14.45
C GLU A 510 21.27 8.16 14.38
N ALA A 511 20.89 7.61 15.53
CA ALA A 511 20.20 6.34 15.66
C ALA A 511 18.86 6.32 14.88
N LYS A 512 18.18 7.46 14.82
CA LYS A 512 16.92 7.61 14.08
C LYS A 512 17.03 7.14 12.64
N SER A 513 18.11 7.49 11.94
CA SER A 513 18.35 7.07 10.56
C SER A 513 18.75 5.59 10.45
N LEU A 514 19.48 5.07 11.44
CA LEU A 514 19.94 3.68 11.44
C LEU A 514 18.81 2.69 11.73
N PHE A 515 17.86 3.06 12.59
CA PHE A 515 16.68 2.24 12.93
C PHE A 515 15.49 2.49 12.02
N TYR A 516 15.63 3.33 10.99
CA TYR A 516 14.52 3.74 10.14
C TYR A 516 14.04 2.63 9.21
N ASP A 517 12.75 2.35 9.30
CA ASP A 517 12.05 1.41 8.44
C ASP A 517 10.70 2.05 8.02
N PRO A 518 10.59 2.61 6.82
CA PRO A 518 9.41 3.34 6.37
C PRO A 518 8.17 2.46 6.19
N GLU A 519 8.35 1.17 5.87
CA GLU A 519 7.26 0.22 5.62
C GLU A 519 6.79 -0.50 6.90
N PHE A 520 7.44 -0.22 8.04
CA PHE A 520 7.18 -0.94 9.29
C PHE A 520 5.72 -0.87 9.72
N GLU A 521 5.11 0.32 9.71
CA GLU A 521 3.71 0.49 10.11
C GLU A 521 2.73 -0.20 9.14
N GLU A 522 3.09 -0.34 7.88
CA GLU A 522 2.25 -1.04 6.90
C GLU A 522 2.21 -2.54 7.16
N ARG A 523 3.36 -3.12 7.55
CA ARG A 523 3.48 -4.56 7.87
C ARG A 523 2.85 -4.95 9.20
N LEU A 524 2.60 -3.99 10.11
CA LEU A 524 2.00 -4.30 11.40
C LEU A 524 0.58 -4.87 11.24
N ASP A 525 0.36 -6.02 11.87
CA ASP A 525 -0.91 -6.77 11.95
C ASP A 525 -1.45 -7.23 10.58
N GLU A 526 -0.58 -7.37 9.56
CA GLU A 526 -0.95 -7.81 8.21
C GLU A 526 -1.05 -9.34 8.08
N ASP A 527 -0.42 -10.11 8.95
CA ASP A 527 -0.53 -11.58 8.90
C ASP A 527 -1.89 -12.05 9.43
N TYR A 528 -2.68 -12.65 8.54
CA TYR A 528 -4.03 -13.12 8.85
C TYR A 528 -4.08 -14.38 9.71
N ASN A 529 -2.98 -15.12 9.76
CA ASN A 529 -2.89 -16.39 10.47
C ASN A 529 -2.32 -16.27 11.88
N LEU A 530 -1.80 -15.09 12.28
CA LEU A 530 -1.26 -14.87 13.62
C LEU A 530 -2.22 -14.13 14.51
N ILE A 531 -2.41 -14.56 15.76
CA ILE A 531 -3.17 -13.85 16.78
C ILE A 531 -2.38 -13.74 18.08
N GLY A 532 -2.22 -12.51 18.58
CA GLY A 532 -1.42 -12.20 19.76
C GLY A 532 -2.18 -12.42 21.08
N PHE A 533 -1.48 -13.02 22.05
CA PHE A 533 -1.86 -13.15 23.45
C PHE A 533 -0.81 -12.47 24.34
N ASN A 534 -1.09 -12.27 25.62
CA ASN A 534 -0.10 -11.67 26.52
C ASN A 534 1.13 -12.57 26.72
N ASN A 535 0.94 -13.88 26.69
CA ASN A 535 1.97 -14.90 26.91
C ASN A 535 2.52 -15.53 25.61
N GLY A 536 2.19 -15.00 24.43
CA GLY A 536 2.70 -15.52 23.15
C GLY A 536 1.80 -15.23 21.97
N ILE A 537 2.01 -15.97 20.88
CA ILE A 537 1.25 -15.86 19.63
C ILE A 537 0.72 -17.24 19.26
N TYR A 538 -0.53 -17.29 18.81
CA TYR A 538 -1.08 -18.49 18.20
C TYR A 538 -0.99 -18.37 16.68
N ASP A 539 -0.31 -19.32 16.09
CA ASP A 539 -0.16 -19.49 14.65
C ASP A 539 -1.26 -20.46 14.15
N LEU A 540 -2.26 -19.88 13.48
CA LEU A 540 -3.42 -20.61 12.96
C LEU A 540 -3.07 -21.45 11.73
N GLU A 541 -2.01 -21.12 11.00
CA GLU A 541 -1.56 -21.88 9.84
C GLU A 541 -0.96 -23.21 10.30
N ASN A 542 -0.01 -23.16 11.23
CA ASN A 542 0.71 -24.30 11.77
C ASN A 542 0.01 -24.93 12.97
N ASN A 543 -1.05 -24.28 13.47
CA ASN A 543 -1.83 -24.76 14.62
C ASN A 543 -0.98 -24.93 15.89
N ILE A 544 -0.08 -23.99 16.16
CA ILE A 544 0.82 -23.98 17.30
C ILE A 544 0.74 -22.68 18.09
N PHE A 545 0.92 -22.78 19.40
CA PHE A 545 1.15 -21.64 20.27
C PHE A 545 2.65 -21.52 20.56
N ARG A 546 3.23 -20.33 20.39
CA ARG A 546 4.66 -20.07 20.53
C ARG A 546 4.94 -18.66 21.04
N ASP A 547 6.18 -18.41 21.40
CA ASP A 547 6.66 -17.06 21.68
C ASP A 547 6.51 -16.17 20.45
N GLY A 548 6.15 -14.90 20.69
CA GLY A 548 6.12 -13.88 19.66
C GLY A 548 7.52 -13.44 19.26
N ARG A 549 7.66 -13.03 18.01
CA ARG A 549 8.91 -12.66 17.36
C ARG A 549 8.80 -11.27 16.76
N PRO A 550 9.91 -10.51 16.64
CA PRO A 550 9.90 -9.22 15.96
C PRO A 550 9.30 -9.30 14.54
N ASP A 551 9.60 -10.39 13.82
CA ASP A 551 9.14 -10.63 12.43
C ASP A 551 7.68 -11.01 12.30
N ASP A 552 6.99 -11.26 13.39
CA ASP A 552 5.54 -11.48 13.37
C ASP A 552 4.78 -10.18 13.11
N PHE A 553 5.42 -9.03 13.25
CA PHE A 553 4.84 -7.69 13.09
C PHE A 553 3.49 -7.52 13.81
N ILE A 554 3.32 -8.17 14.94
CA ILE A 554 2.10 -8.07 15.75
C ILE A 554 2.19 -6.87 16.67
N SER A 555 1.19 -6.00 16.63
CA SER A 555 1.01 -4.90 17.59
C SER A 555 -0.17 -5.11 18.53
N LYS A 556 -1.15 -5.94 18.15
CA LYS A 556 -2.38 -6.19 18.88
C LYS A 556 -2.32 -7.45 19.73
N THR A 557 -3.12 -7.47 20.80
CA THR A 557 -3.29 -8.65 21.66
C THR A 557 -4.74 -8.84 22.06
N THR A 558 -5.11 -10.08 22.37
CA THR A 558 -6.39 -10.38 22.99
C THR A 558 -6.53 -9.86 24.42
N ASN A 559 -5.46 -9.31 24.99
CA ASN A 559 -5.34 -8.93 26.41
C ASN A 559 -5.54 -10.11 27.39
N ASN A 560 -5.53 -11.33 26.87
CA ASN A 560 -5.64 -12.57 27.63
C ASN A 560 -4.35 -13.38 27.49
N ASP A 561 -4.10 -14.25 28.46
CA ASP A 561 -3.17 -15.35 28.28
C ASP A 561 -3.85 -16.46 27.50
N TYR A 562 -3.15 -17.02 26.52
CA TYR A 562 -3.63 -18.23 25.85
C TYR A 562 -3.58 -19.41 26.83
N ILE A 563 -4.70 -20.10 26.95
CA ILE A 563 -4.82 -21.36 27.66
C ILE A 563 -5.23 -22.46 26.65
N LYS A 564 -4.62 -23.62 26.74
CA LYS A 564 -5.02 -24.73 25.88
C LYS A 564 -6.47 -25.12 26.19
N PHE A 565 -7.34 -25.04 25.18
CA PHE A 565 -8.74 -25.38 25.34
C PHE A 565 -8.94 -26.81 25.86
N LYS A 566 -9.80 -26.96 26.89
CA LYS A 566 -10.24 -28.22 27.47
C LYS A 566 -11.69 -28.11 27.87
N GLN A 567 -12.50 -29.11 27.53
CA GLN A 567 -13.91 -29.17 27.97
C GLN A 567 -14.06 -29.32 29.51
N SER A 568 -13.03 -29.86 30.17
CA SER A 568 -12.98 -29.98 31.64
C SER A 568 -12.68 -28.66 32.38
N HIS A 569 -12.57 -27.52 31.65
CA HIS A 569 -12.34 -26.23 32.31
C HIS A 569 -13.54 -25.81 33.18
N GLN A 570 -13.28 -25.29 34.40
CA GLN A 570 -14.29 -24.97 35.38
C GLN A 570 -15.43 -24.05 34.91
N HIS A 571 -15.22 -23.26 33.88
CA HIS A 571 -16.21 -22.34 33.33
C HIS A 571 -16.87 -22.84 32.04
N TYR A 572 -16.43 -23.98 31.49
CA TYR A 572 -16.91 -24.44 30.19
C TYR A 572 -18.43 -24.70 30.20
N ASP A 573 -18.92 -25.51 31.13
CA ASP A 573 -20.34 -25.89 31.17
C ASP A 573 -21.25 -24.66 31.36
N LYS A 574 -20.81 -23.70 32.19
CA LYS A 574 -21.53 -22.43 32.40
C LYS A 574 -21.58 -21.58 31.14
N MET A 575 -20.50 -21.52 30.42
CA MET A 575 -20.37 -20.79 29.15
C MET A 575 -21.24 -21.43 28.06
N ILE A 576 -21.21 -22.75 27.93
CA ILE A 576 -22.06 -23.48 26.97
C ILE A 576 -23.55 -23.30 27.30
N LYS A 577 -23.93 -23.45 28.58
CA LYS A 577 -25.29 -23.20 29.00
C LYS A 577 -25.78 -21.80 28.67
N PHE A 578 -24.94 -20.79 28.82
CA PHE A 578 -25.24 -19.44 28.39
C PHE A 578 -25.55 -19.35 26.90
N PHE A 579 -24.73 -20.00 26.03
CA PHE A 579 -24.99 -20.03 24.58
C PHE A 579 -26.28 -20.80 24.25
N GLU A 580 -26.59 -21.87 24.94
CA GLU A 580 -27.84 -22.63 24.79
C GLU A 580 -29.07 -21.81 25.15
N GLN A 581 -28.96 -20.99 26.17
CA GLN A 581 -30.04 -20.10 26.59
C GLN A 581 -30.29 -18.93 25.64
N ILE A 582 -29.21 -18.27 25.12
CA ILE A 582 -29.39 -17.14 24.21
C ILE A 582 -29.77 -17.55 22.79
N LEU A 583 -29.32 -18.74 22.33
CA LEU A 583 -29.59 -19.34 21.02
C LEU A 583 -30.01 -20.81 21.23
N PRO A 584 -31.27 -21.12 21.59
CA PRO A 584 -31.76 -22.46 21.89
C PRO A 584 -31.66 -23.40 20.67
N ASN A 585 -31.87 -22.89 19.44
CA ASN A 585 -31.72 -23.68 18.23
C ASN A 585 -30.25 -24.04 18.02
N GLU A 586 -29.95 -25.34 18.04
CA GLU A 586 -28.57 -25.85 17.99
C GLU A 586 -27.86 -25.50 16.69
N GLU A 587 -28.54 -25.57 15.54
CA GLU A 587 -27.96 -25.26 14.24
C GLU A 587 -27.61 -23.75 14.13
N VAL A 588 -28.51 -22.87 14.59
CA VAL A 588 -28.30 -21.44 14.63
C VAL A 588 -27.16 -21.09 15.60
N ARG A 589 -27.14 -21.74 16.78
CA ARG A 589 -26.08 -21.55 17.79
C ARG A 589 -24.72 -21.97 17.24
N LYS A 590 -24.63 -23.16 16.64
CA LYS A 590 -23.40 -23.66 16.03
C LYS A 590 -22.93 -22.74 14.90
N TYR A 591 -23.83 -22.35 14.00
CA TYR A 591 -23.56 -21.41 12.92
C TYR A 591 -23.00 -20.10 13.45
N PHE A 592 -23.67 -19.49 14.42
CA PHE A 592 -23.26 -18.18 14.95
C PHE A 592 -21.90 -18.26 15.67
N LEU A 593 -21.66 -19.30 16.47
CA LEU A 593 -20.37 -19.54 17.12
C LEU A 593 -19.25 -19.76 16.10
N LEU A 594 -19.52 -20.41 14.97
CA LEU A 594 -18.55 -20.55 13.89
C LEU A 594 -18.28 -19.21 13.19
N THR A 595 -19.29 -18.34 13.01
CA THR A 595 -19.02 -16.98 12.51
C THR A 595 -18.10 -16.21 13.46
N LEU A 596 -18.32 -16.29 14.77
CA LEU A 596 -17.46 -15.67 15.78
C LEU A 596 -16.04 -16.28 15.77
N ALA A 597 -15.93 -17.57 15.55
CA ALA A 597 -14.63 -18.25 15.44
C ALA A 597 -13.80 -17.72 14.26
N THR A 598 -14.44 -17.25 13.17
CA THR A 598 -13.69 -16.61 12.07
C THR A 598 -12.96 -15.34 12.50
N CYS A 599 -13.37 -14.71 13.60
CA CYS A 599 -12.75 -13.50 14.12
C CYS A 599 -11.36 -13.74 14.75
N VAL A 600 -10.91 -14.97 14.96
CA VAL A 600 -9.51 -15.24 15.37
C VAL A 600 -8.54 -15.10 14.22
N SER A 601 -9.02 -15.16 12.96
CA SER A 601 -8.24 -15.04 11.75
C SER A 601 -8.52 -13.71 11.02
N GLY A 602 -7.52 -13.18 10.28
CA GLY A 602 -7.67 -12.01 9.41
C GLY A 602 -8.38 -12.29 8.08
N HIS A 603 -8.58 -13.57 7.72
CA HIS A 603 -9.27 -13.93 6.47
C HIS A 603 -10.76 -13.58 6.52
N ASN A 604 -11.26 -12.83 5.54
CA ASN A 604 -12.68 -12.47 5.42
C ASN A 604 -13.35 -13.21 4.25
N LYS A 605 -13.37 -14.54 4.33
CA LYS A 605 -13.88 -15.44 3.29
C LYS A 605 -15.39 -15.27 3.01
N GLU A 606 -16.17 -14.99 4.07
CA GLU A 606 -17.63 -14.98 3.98
C GLU A 606 -18.19 -13.68 3.42
N GLU A 607 -17.49 -12.57 3.55
CA GLU A 607 -17.89 -11.22 3.10
C GLU A 607 -19.29 -10.79 3.61
N LYS A 608 -19.61 -11.05 4.88
CA LYS A 608 -20.95 -10.87 5.43
C LYS A 608 -21.03 -9.84 6.54
N LEU A 609 -22.20 -9.23 6.67
CA LEU A 609 -22.65 -8.48 7.85
C LEU A 609 -23.70 -9.34 8.56
N TYR A 610 -23.41 -9.76 9.78
CA TYR A 610 -24.30 -10.57 10.60
C TYR A 610 -25.14 -9.65 11.48
N ILE A 611 -26.46 -9.76 11.38
CA ILE A 611 -27.40 -8.93 12.13
C ILE A 611 -28.06 -9.77 13.23
N ALA A 612 -27.67 -9.53 14.46
CA ALA A 612 -28.26 -10.14 15.66
C ALA A 612 -29.46 -9.27 16.12
N THR A 613 -30.69 -9.72 15.86
CA THR A 613 -31.90 -8.98 16.17
C THR A 613 -32.80 -9.69 17.22
N GLY A 614 -33.68 -8.96 17.89
CA GLY A 614 -34.65 -9.50 18.83
C GLY A 614 -35.11 -8.46 19.88
N SER A 615 -36.18 -8.74 20.56
CA SER A 615 -37.03 -7.81 21.37
C SER A 615 -36.40 -7.25 22.67
N GLY A 616 -35.10 -7.33 22.87
CA GLY A 616 -34.42 -6.90 24.10
C GLY A 616 -34.40 -7.99 25.18
N SER A 617 -33.58 -7.80 26.21
CA SER A 617 -33.35 -8.76 27.31
C SER A 617 -33.10 -10.22 26.87
N ASN A 618 -32.37 -10.40 25.75
CA ASN A 618 -32.14 -11.68 25.09
C ASN A 618 -30.66 -12.10 25.09
N GLY A 619 -29.81 -11.39 25.81
CA GLY A 619 -28.40 -11.73 25.98
C GLY A 619 -27.45 -11.28 24.87
N LYS A 620 -27.91 -10.61 23.79
CA LYS A 620 -27.05 -10.09 22.68
C LYS A 620 -25.88 -9.25 23.19
N SER A 621 -26.17 -8.21 23.98
CA SER A 621 -25.13 -7.28 24.47
C SER A 621 -24.12 -7.99 25.38
N LEU A 622 -24.57 -8.99 26.15
CA LEU A 622 -23.72 -9.77 27.03
C LEU A 622 -22.79 -10.68 26.22
N LEU A 623 -23.30 -11.27 25.13
CA LEU A 623 -22.47 -12.05 24.20
C LEU A 623 -21.38 -11.20 23.55
N PHE A 624 -21.71 -10.02 23.00
CA PHE A 624 -20.71 -9.15 22.40
C PHE A 624 -19.72 -8.57 23.43
N ASN A 625 -20.13 -8.41 24.67
CA ASN A 625 -19.19 -8.12 25.75
C ASN A 625 -18.23 -9.28 26.00
N LEU A 626 -18.68 -10.52 26.01
CA LEU A 626 -17.82 -11.69 26.10
C LEU A 626 -16.87 -11.81 24.90
N VAL A 627 -17.34 -11.53 23.68
CA VAL A 627 -16.50 -11.46 22.47
C VAL A 627 -15.42 -10.39 22.62
N SER A 628 -15.77 -9.21 23.12
CA SER A 628 -14.82 -8.13 23.40
C SER A 628 -13.76 -8.55 24.44
N LEU A 629 -14.17 -9.22 25.50
CA LEU A 629 -13.25 -9.75 26.53
C LEU A 629 -12.32 -10.84 25.96
N ALA A 630 -12.82 -11.67 25.02
CA ALA A 630 -12.03 -12.74 24.42
C ALA A 630 -11.03 -12.23 23.37
N LEU A 631 -11.42 -11.25 22.56
CA LEU A 631 -10.62 -10.78 21.43
C LEU A 631 -9.79 -9.52 21.74
N GLY A 632 -10.05 -8.82 22.86
CA GLY A 632 -9.26 -7.66 23.28
C GLY A 632 -9.13 -6.59 22.22
N GLU A 633 -7.90 -6.25 21.83
CA GLU A 633 -7.59 -5.21 20.84
C GLU A 633 -8.00 -5.57 19.39
N TYR A 634 -8.33 -6.85 19.14
CA TYR A 634 -8.89 -7.29 17.85
C TYR A 634 -10.39 -7.03 17.72
N TYR A 635 -11.08 -6.69 18.84
CA TYR A 635 -12.48 -6.29 18.86
C TYR A 635 -12.60 -4.78 18.86
N ILE A 636 -13.51 -4.24 18.05
CA ILE A 636 -13.85 -2.82 18.04
C ILE A 636 -15.37 -2.62 18.11
N SER A 637 -15.80 -1.70 18.96
CA SER A 637 -17.14 -1.14 18.90
C SER A 637 -17.16 -0.08 17.80
N CYS A 638 -18.00 -0.28 16.78
CA CYS A 638 -18.15 0.58 15.64
C CYS A 638 -19.35 1.51 15.79
N GLN A 639 -19.21 2.76 15.36
CA GLN A 639 -20.34 3.65 15.26
C GLN A 639 -21.23 3.24 14.08
N ILE A 640 -22.54 3.20 14.29
CA ILE A 640 -23.50 2.83 13.25
C ILE A 640 -23.42 3.77 12.03
N THR A 641 -23.02 5.01 12.22
CA THR A 641 -22.82 6.01 11.17
C THR A 641 -21.83 5.57 10.07
N ILE A 642 -20.93 4.63 10.37
CA ILE A 642 -20.02 4.05 9.35
C ILE A 642 -20.82 3.37 8.24
N ILE A 643 -21.91 2.68 8.57
CA ILE A 643 -22.71 1.90 7.61
C ILE A 643 -24.03 2.56 7.24
N THR A 644 -24.36 3.74 7.78
CA THR A 644 -25.61 4.45 7.48
C THR A 644 -25.38 5.76 6.74
N ARG A 645 -24.23 6.41 6.90
CA ARG A 645 -23.92 7.67 6.24
C ARG A 645 -23.08 7.49 4.99
N LYS A 646 -23.19 8.44 4.05
CA LYS A 646 -22.28 8.52 2.90
C LYS A 646 -20.88 8.88 3.39
N ARG A 647 -19.88 8.26 2.77
CA ARG A 647 -18.48 8.60 2.97
C ARG A 647 -18.24 10.06 2.57
N GLY A 648 -17.47 10.79 3.35
CA GLY A 648 -16.99 12.11 2.98
C GLY A 648 -16.08 12.06 1.74
N GLY A 649 -15.84 13.21 1.11
CA GLY A 649 -14.98 13.32 -0.09
C GLY A 649 -13.58 12.72 0.15
N SER A 650 -12.91 12.31 -0.93
CA SER A 650 -11.64 11.55 -0.95
C SER A 650 -10.45 12.19 -0.21
N GLY A 651 -10.55 13.44 0.25
CA GLY A 651 -9.51 14.12 1.06
C GLY A 651 -9.85 14.23 2.55
N GLN A 652 -11.01 13.77 2.99
CA GLN A 652 -11.49 13.95 4.35
C GLN A 652 -10.91 12.90 5.29
N ALA A 653 -10.42 13.33 6.46
CA ALA A 653 -9.93 12.40 7.48
C ALA A 653 -11.05 11.48 7.99
N SER A 654 -10.75 10.20 8.10
CA SER A 654 -11.67 9.15 8.57
C SER A 654 -11.01 8.33 9.69
N PRO A 655 -10.77 8.91 10.87
CA PRO A 655 -10.08 8.22 11.97
C PRO A 655 -10.82 6.97 12.46
N GLU A 656 -12.12 6.91 12.26
CA GLU A 656 -12.94 5.73 12.60
C GLU A 656 -12.61 4.54 11.70
N LEU A 657 -12.44 4.78 10.41
CA LEU A 657 -12.04 3.74 9.45
C LEU A 657 -10.59 3.28 9.65
N LEU A 658 -9.73 4.18 10.12
CA LEU A 658 -8.34 3.82 10.44
C LEU A 658 -8.26 2.79 11.58
N ARG A 659 -9.20 2.80 12.52
CA ARG A 659 -9.28 1.81 13.61
C ARG A 659 -9.57 0.39 13.12
N LEU A 660 -10.07 0.24 11.88
CA LEU A 660 -10.33 -1.08 11.28
C LEU A 660 -9.04 -1.84 10.95
N LYS A 661 -7.88 -1.14 10.83
CA LYS A 661 -6.61 -1.80 10.54
C LYS A 661 -6.25 -2.81 11.62
N GLY A 662 -6.03 -4.07 11.22
CA GLY A 662 -5.68 -5.18 12.10
C GLY A 662 -6.79 -5.62 13.06
N ALA A 663 -7.97 -4.97 13.06
CA ALA A 663 -9.13 -5.45 13.81
C ALA A 663 -9.78 -6.64 13.11
N ARG A 664 -10.42 -7.54 13.86
CA ARG A 664 -10.97 -8.78 13.35
C ARG A 664 -12.46 -8.98 13.63
N CYS A 665 -12.97 -8.28 14.64
CA CYS A 665 -14.39 -8.27 15.00
C CYS A 665 -14.86 -6.84 15.19
N GLY A 666 -15.83 -6.38 14.40
CA GLY A 666 -16.47 -5.07 14.51
C GLY A 666 -17.94 -5.24 14.87
N CYS A 667 -18.38 -4.63 15.94
CA CYS A 667 -19.77 -4.67 16.36
C CYS A 667 -20.39 -3.27 16.34
N PHE A 668 -21.42 -3.11 15.52
CA PHE A 668 -22.33 -1.97 15.54
C PHE A 668 -23.41 -2.22 16.58
N GLN A 669 -23.71 -1.23 17.38
CA GLN A 669 -24.76 -1.34 18.41
C GLN A 669 -25.81 -0.27 18.15
N GLU A 670 -27.06 -0.68 18.24
CA GLU A 670 -28.25 0.12 18.11
C GLU A 670 -28.36 0.95 16.83
N THR A 671 -29.51 0.90 16.23
CA THR A 671 -29.92 1.74 15.11
C THR A 671 -30.96 2.71 15.62
N ASP A 672 -30.88 3.97 15.22
CA ASP A 672 -31.97 4.92 15.44
C ASP A 672 -33.20 4.52 14.63
N ASP A 673 -34.40 4.89 15.12
CA ASP A 673 -35.64 4.60 14.40
C ASP A 673 -35.63 5.22 13.01
N GLY A 674 -35.93 4.39 12.01
CA GLY A 674 -35.95 4.81 10.59
C GLY A 674 -34.57 4.92 9.91
N GLU A 675 -33.49 4.51 10.57
CA GLU A 675 -32.15 4.54 9.98
C GLU A 675 -32.01 3.53 8.84
N ARG A 676 -31.23 3.88 7.80
CA ARG A 676 -31.06 3.07 6.59
C ARG A 676 -29.60 2.76 6.32
N LEU A 677 -29.34 1.55 5.85
CA LEU A 677 -28.00 1.13 5.45
C LEU A 677 -27.50 1.89 4.21
N ASN A 678 -26.29 2.40 4.27
CA ASN A 678 -25.57 2.82 3.08
C ASN A 678 -24.97 1.59 2.41
N VAL A 679 -25.65 1.13 1.37
CA VAL A 679 -25.29 -0.11 0.64
C VAL A 679 -23.88 -0.06 0.07
N GLY A 680 -23.44 1.08 -0.45
CA GLY A 680 -22.08 1.25 -0.98
C GLY A 680 -21.03 1.05 0.09
N MET A 681 -21.18 1.74 1.23
CA MET A 681 -20.24 1.64 2.35
C MET A 681 -20.24 0.23 2.97
N MET A 682 -21.42 -0.36 3.13
CA MET A 682 -21.53 -1.73 3.63
C MET A 682 -20.79 -2.73 2.73
N LYS A 683 -20.92 -2.62 1.39
CA LYS A 683 -20.21 -3.47 0.44
C LYS A 683 -18.71 -3.25 0.47
N GLU A 684 -18.25 -2.00 0.61
CA GLU A 684 -16.84 -1.64 0.68
C GLU A 684 -16.18 -2.27 1.90
N ILE A 685 -16.74 -2.11 3.09
CA ILE A 685 -16.11 -2.61 4.34
C ILE A 685 -16.24 -4.12 4.56
N THR A 686 -17.30 -4.75 4.00
CA THR A 686 -17.48 -6.21 4.08
C THR A 686 -16.76 -6.96 2.98
N GLY A 687 -16.29 -6.28 1.93
CA GLY A 687 -15.49 -6.87 0.85
C GLY A 687 -14.05 -7.14 1.24
N ASN A 688 -13.28 -7.65 0.28
CA ASN A 688 -11.85 -7.94 0.44
C ASN A 688 -10.97 -6.89 -0.26
N ASP A 689 -11.57 -5.90 -0.92
CA ASP A 689 -10.84 -4.85 -1.62
C ASP A 689 -10.19 -3.87 -0.64
N ARG A 690 -8.97 -3.44 -0.97
CA ARG A 690 -8.30 -2.40 -0.19
C ARG A 690 -9.04 -1.08 -0.36
N PHE A 691 -9.14 -0.31 0.70
CA PHE A 691 -9.68 1.03 0.66
C PHE A 691 -8.76 2.04 1.36
N VAL A 692 -8.73 3.25 0.81
CA VAL A 692 -7.87 4.32 1.34
C VAL A 692 -8.52 4.97 2.54
N VAL A 693 -7.77 5.12 3.63
CA VAL A 693 -8.18 5.85 4.83
C VAL A 693 -7.12 6.89 5.20
N ARG A 694 -7.56 7.97 5.83
CA ARG A 694 -6.67 9.03 6.28
C ARG A 694 -6.92 9.35 7.75
N GLY A 695 -5.87 9.34 8.54
CA GLY A 695 -5.88 9.86 9.92
C GLY A 695 -5.89 11.40 9.94
N LEU A 696 -6.18 11.99 11.10
CA LEU A 696 -6.00 13.42 11.32
C LEU A 696 -4.51 13.77 11.21
N TYR A 697 -4.18 14.72 10.35
CA TYR A 697 -2.80 15.18 10.10
C TYR A 697 -1.81 14.07 9.66
N ALA A 698 -2.34 13.00 9.08
CA ALA A 698 -1.54 11.88 8.57
C ALA A 698 -1.73 11.71 7.06
N ASP A 699 -0.78 11.05 6.42
CA ASP A 699 -0.90 10.66 5.02
C ASP A 699 -1.97 9.57 4.85
N PRO A 700 -2.61 9.49 3.67
CA PRO A 700 -3.51 8.41 3.36
C PRO A 700 -2.78 7.06 3.36
N ILE A 701 -3.39 6.06 3.97
CA ILE A 701 -2.90 4.67 3.92
C ILE A 701 -3.95 3.75 3.32
N GLU A 702 -3.50 2.69 2.67
CA GLU A 702 -4.38 1.62 2.22
C GLU A 702 -4.60 0.60 3.34
N VAL A 703 -5.86 0.27 3.60
CA VAL A 703 -6.25 -0.75 4.58
C VAL A 703 -6.94 -1.89 3.85
N LYS A 704 -6.47 -3.11 4.06
CA LYS A 704 -7.16 -4.32 3.63
C LYS A 704 -8.03 -4.80 4.78
N PRO A 705 -9.35 -4.99 4.56
CA PRO A 705 -10.25 -5.44 5.61
C PRO A 705 -9.89 -6.85 6.11
N GLN A 706 -9.76 -7.00 7.42
CA GLN A 706 -9.60 -8.29 8.10
C GLN A 706 -10.79 -8.60 9.00
N ILE A 707 -11.70 -7.64 9.10
CA ILE A 707 -12.75 -7.56 10.11
C ILE A 707 -14.04 -8.23 9.66
N LYS A 708 -14.70 -8.94 10.56
CA LYS A 708 -16.05 -9.47 10.41
C LYS A 708 -17.00 -8.57 11.16
N PHE A 709 -18.08 -8.17 10.52
CA PHE A 709 -18.99 -7.20 11.07
C PHE A 709 -20.25 -7.82 11.60
N TYR A 710 -20.66 -7.33 12.77
CA TYR A 710 -21.89 -7.69 13.45
C TYR A 710 -22.70 -6.43 13.74
N LEU A 711 -24.02 -6.50 13.59
CA LEU A 711 -24.94 -5.46 14.02
C LEU A 711 -25.85 -6.04 15.08
N ALA A 712 -25.80 -5.52 16.30
CA ALA A 712 -26.70 -5.89 17.37
C ALA A 712 -27.78 -4.82 17.49
N CYS A 713 -29.00 -5.13 17.07
CA CYS A 713 -30.12 -4.19 17.08
C CYS A 713 -31.42 -4.85 17.58
N ASN A 714 -32.38 -4.03 17.99
CA ASN A 714 -33.73 -4.49 18.29
C ASN A 714 -34.63 -4.35 17.07
N GLN A 715 -34.46 -3.28 16.32
CA GLN A 715 -35.15 -3.05 15.04
C GLN A 715 -34.15 -3.15 13.87
N LEU A 716 -34.58 -3.74 12.78
CA LEU A 716 -33.76 -3.88 11.57
C LEU A 716 -33.72 -2.55 10.80
N PRO A 717 -32.55 -2.04 10.39
CA PRO A 717 -32.45 -0.83 9.59
C PRO A 717 -33.03 -1.03 8.20
N GLY A 718 -33.55 0.02 7.57
CA GLY A 718 -34.03 -0.06 6.18
C GLY A 718 -32.87 -0.36 5.20
N VAL A 719 -33.13 -1.18 4.20
CA VAL A 719 -32.17 -1.51 3.11
C VAL A 719 -32.65 -0.95 1.78
N PRO A 720 -32.10 0.18 1.32
CA PRO A 720 -32.57 0.85 0.09
C PRO A 720 -31.99 0.19 -1.19
N SER A 721 -32.05 -1.13 -1.28
CA SER A 721 -31.51 -1.84 -2.46
C SER A 721 -32.04 -3.26 -2.53
N ASN A 722 -32.47 -3.65 -3.75
CA ASN A 722 -32.93 -5.01 -4.05
C ASN A 722 -31.89 -5.83 -4.83
N ASP A 723 -30.65 -5.29 -5.00
CA ASP A 723 -29.63 -6.02 -5.76
C ASP A 723 -29.08 -7.24 -5.00
N GLY A 724 -28.83 -8.33 -5.74
CA GLY A 724 -28.30 -9.57 -5.19
C GLY A 724 -26.96 -9.41 -4.48
N GLY A 725 -26.14 -8.42 -4.88
CA GLY A 725 -24.85 -8.11 -4.25
C GLY A 725 -24.97 -7.59 -2.81
N THR A 726 -26.10 -6.93 -2.49
CA THR A 726 -26.43 -6.48 -1.14
C THR A 726 -26.91 -7.66 -0.29
N TRP A 727 -27.92 -8.38 -0.78
CA TRP A 727 -28.57 -9.42 -0.01
C TRP A 727 -27.68 -10.66 0.24
N ARG A 728 -26.74 -10.96 -0.64
CA ARG A 728 -25.75 -12.02 -0.41
C ARG A 728 -24.86 -11.75 0.81
N ARG A 729 -24.73 -10.46 1.23
CA ARG A 729 -23.87 -10.04 2.35
C ARG A 729 -24.60 -9.96 3.69
N LEU A 730 -25.92 -9.84 3.71
CA LEU A 730 -26.71 -9.69 4.94
C LEU A 730 -27.15 -11.06 5.46
N ARG A 731 -27.00 -11.29 6.77
CA ARG A 731 -27.53 -12.48 7.44
C ARG A 731 -28.17 -12.09 8.76
N VAL A 732 -29.44 -12.41 8.90
CA VAL A 732 -30.23 -12.10 10.09
C VAL A 732 -30.31 -13.31 11.00
N VAL A 733 -29.84 -13.14 12.24
CA VAL A 733 -29.90 -14.12 13.30
C VAL A 733 -30.86 -13.62 14.38
N HIS A 734 -32.01 -14.28 14.50
CA HIS A 734 -33.01 -13.90 15.46
C HIS A 734 -32.74 -14.49 16.82
N TYR A 735 -32.75 -13.63 17.87
CA TYR A 735 -32.61 -13.99 19.29
C TYR A 735 -33.98 -14.02 19.94
N GLY A 736 -34.61 -15.19 19.93
CA GLY A 736 -35.98 -15.41 20.39
C GLY A 736 -36.10 -15.60 21.91
N SER A 737 -35.00 -15.74 22.63
CA SER A 737 -35.00 -15.94 24.10
C SER A 737 -35.23 -14.62 24.82
N LYS A 738 -35.81 -14.72 26.03
CA LYS A 738 -36.05 -13.58 26.92
C LYS A 738 -35.62 -13.93 28.35
N PHE A 739 -34.84 -13.05 28.97
CA PHE A 739 -34.44 -13.22 30.37
C PHE A 739 -35.33 -12.36 31.26
N VAL A 740 -36.03 -13.01 32.18
CA VAL A 740 -37.07 -12.40 33.05
C VAL A 740 -36.89 -12.88 34.50
N GLU A 741 -37.49 -12.15 35.46
CA GLU A 741 -37.44 -12.56 36.88
C GLU A 741 -38.29 -13.80 37.18
N LYS A 742 -39.37 -14.00 36.42
CA LYS A 742 -40.23 -15.19 36.55
C LYS A 742 -40.53 -15.75 35.17
N PRO A 743 -39.83 -16.81 34.75
CA PRO A 743 -40.08 -17.47 33.47
C PRO A 743 -41.44 -18.21 33.47
N GLU A 744 -42.30 -17.91 32.50
CA GLU A 744 -43.60 -18.53 32.29
C GLU A 744 -43.66 -19.27 30.93
N LYS A 745 -42.84 -18.89 29.96
CA LYS A 745 -42.86 -19.43 28.60
C LYS A 745 -41.59 -20.26 28.31
N THR A 746 -41.66 -21.12 27.33
CA THR A 746 -40.57 -22.02 26.95
C THR A 746 -39.31 -21.32 26.48
N ASN A 747 -39.44 -20.08 25.97
CA ASN A 747 -38.33 -19.25 25.54
C ASN A 747 -37.89 -18.21 26.59
N GLU A 748 -38.46 -18.26 27.80
CA GLU A 748 -38.07 -17.42 28.90
C GLU A 748 -37.12 -18.15 29.86
N PHE A 749 -36.08 -17.44 30.28
CA PHE A 749 -35.06 -17.93 31.23
C PHE A 749 -34.94 -16.96 32.40
N LEU A 750 -34.55 -17.54 33.54
CA LEU A 750 -34.34 -16.73 34.75
C LEU A 750 -33.16 -15.79 34.54
N ILE A 751 -33.34 -14.50 34.82
CA ILE A 751 -32.29 -13.51 34.78
C ILE A 751 -31.24 -13.76 35.86
N ASP A 752 -29.94 -13.78 35.45
CA ASP A 752 -28.80 -13.82 36.39
C ASP A 752 -28.11 -12.44 36.40
N ASN A 753 -28.43 -11.61 37.40
CA ASN A 753 -27.84 -10.29 37.53
C ASN A 753 -26.34 -10.30 37.81
N THR A 754 -25.77 -11.45 38.22
CA THR A 754 -24.32 -11.62 38.45
C THR A 754 -23.56 -12.08 37.21
N LEU A 755 -24.25 -12.43 36.13
CA LEU A 755 -23.65 -12.98 34.93
C LEU A 755 -22.64 -12.03 34.26
N LYS A 756 -22.93 -10.71 34.32
CA LYS A 756 -22.05 -9.67 33.79
C LYS A 756 -20.68 -9.64 34.47
N GLU A 757 -20.60 -9.99 35.76
CA GLU A 757 -19.31 -10.13 36.46
C GLU A 757 -18.67 -11.48 36.15
N LYS A 758 -19.43 -12.55 36.10
CA LYS A 758 -18.95 -13.92 35.85
C LYS A 758 -18.29 -14.06 34.47
N ILE A 759 -18.79 -13.39 33.43
CA ILE A 759 -18.25 -13.49 32.09
C ILE A 759 -16.85 -12.87 31.97
N LYS A 760 -16.42 -12.03 32.90
CA LYS A 760 -15.06 -11.47 32.91
C LYS A 760 -14.00 -12.57 32.98
N ASP A 761 -14.26 -13.63 33.71
CA ASP A 761 -13.38 -14.77 33.89
C ASP A 761 -13.44 -15.76 32.73
N TRP A 762 -14.41 -15.60 31.80
CA TRP A 762 -14.58 -16.50 30.67
C TRP A 762 -13.75 -16.08 29.43
N GLY A 763 -13.22 -14.84 29.41
CA GLY A 763 -12.47 -14.29 28.27
C GLY A 763 -11.38 -15.21 27.73
N PRO A 764 -10.41 -15.66 28.57
CA PRO A 764 -9.34 -16.55 28.11
C PRO A 764 -9.85 -17.90 27.59
N LEU A 765 -10.85 -18.47 28.26
CA LEU A 765 -11.47 -19.74 27.81
C LEU A 765 -12.20 -19.55 26.48
N PHE A 766 -12.97 -18.47 26.33
CA PHE A 766 -13.73 -18.24 25.11
C PHE A 766 -12.80 -17.93 23.92
N ALA A 767 -11.73 -17.16 24.12
CA ALA A 767 -10.72 -16.97 23.10
C ALA A 767 -10.13 -18.31 22.59
N SER A 768 -9.77 -19.18 23.52
CA SER A 768 -9.22 -20.50 23.20
C SER A 768 -10.29 -21.43 22.59
N TYR A 769 -11.54 -21.30 22.98
CA TYR A 769 -12.66 -22.03 22.38
C TYR A 769 -12.93 -21.60 20.94
N LEU A 770 -12.88 -20.28 20.66
CA LEU A 770 -13.00 -19.77 19.29
C LEU A 770 -11.87 -20.27 18.39
N ILE A 771 -10.61 -20.29 18.88
CA ILE A 771 -9.49 -20.89 18.16
C ILE A 771 -9.76 -22.38 17.90
N HIS A 772 -10.21 -23.12 18.91
CA HIS A 772 -10.54 -24.52 18.78
C HIS A 772 -11.59 -24.76 17.68
N LEU A 773 -12.70 -24.01 17.70
CA LEU A 773 -13.75 -24.11 16.67
C LEU A 773 -13.22 -23.73 15.28
N TYR A 774 -12.39 -22.69 15.20
CA TYR A 774 -11.79 -22.29 13.93
C TYR A 774 -10.93 -23.39 13.33
N VAL A 775 -10.03 -23.98 14.11
CA VAL A 775 -9.08 -25.00 13.65
C VAL A 775 -9.74 -26.35 13.38
N THR A 776 -10.63 -26.77 14.28
CA THR A 776 -11.21 -28.12 14.22
C THR A 776 -12.40 -28.22 13.30
N GLU A 777 -13.17 -27.15 13.13
CA GLU A 777 -14.41 -27.15 12.36
C GLU A 777 -14.33 -26.22 11.15
N TYR A 778 -14.21 -24.89 11.37
CA TYR A 778 -14.33 -23.90 10.27
C TYR A 778 -13.26 -24.07 9.18
N LYS A 779 -11.99 -24.26 9.54
CA LYS A 779 -10.88 -24.40 8.58
C LYS A 779 -11.06 -25.55 7.60
N LYS A 780 -11.86 -26.57 7.98
CA LYS A 780 -12.16 -27.74 7.15
C LYS A 780 -13.31 -27.51 6.18
N LEU A 781 -14.07 -26.42 6.35
CA LEU A 781 -15.24 -26.15 5.53
C LEU A 781 -14.84 -25.40 4.25
N ALA A 782 -15.40 -25.80 3.11
CA ALA A 782 -15.30 -25.06 1.88
C ALA A 782 -16.03 -23.71 2.00
N TYR A 783 -17.20 -23.70 2.62
CA TYR A 783 -18.03 -22.52 2.96
C TYR A 783 -18.85 -22.83 4.23
N LEU A 784 -19.28 -21.78 4.92
CA LEU A 784 -20.13 -21.90 6.09
C LEU A 784 -21.60 -22.05 5.67
N SER A 785 -22.19 -23.24 5.86
CA SER A 785 -23.58 -23.51 5.53
C SER A 785 -24.52 -22.78 6.46
N GLU A 786 -25.51 -22.11 5.89
CA GLU A 786 -26.51 -21.31 6.62
C GLU A 786 -27.69 -22.18 7.03
N PRO A 787 -28.08 -22.21 8.33
CA PRO A 787 -29.28 -22.86 8.80
C PRO A 787 -30.53 -22.28 8.18
N ASP A 788 -31.57 -23.11 8.01
CA ASP A 788 -32.82 -22.65 7.40
C ASP A 788 -33.50 -21.53 8.20
N ALA A 789 -33.43 -21.54 9.50
CA ALA A 789 -33.93 -20.44 10.33
C ALA A 789 -33.24 -19.08 10.01
N VAL A 790 -31.95 -19.09 9.69
CA VAL A 790 -31.20 -17.88 9.28
C VAL A 790 -31.60 -17.45 7.86
N LYS A 791 -31.78 -18.40 6.94
CA LYS A 791 -32.27 -18.12 5.59
C LYS A 791 -33.67 -17.51 5.62
N ILE A 792 -34.60 -18.11 6.35
CA ILE A 792 -35.97 -17.62 6.51
C ILE A 792 -35.97 -16.19 7.10
N SER A 793 -35.25 -15.95 8.19
CA SER A 793 -35.17 -14.62 8.80
C SER A 793 -34.57 -13.58 7.85
N THR A 794 -33.58 -13.98 7.05
CA THR A 794 -32.93 -13.09 6.07
C THR A 794 -33.88 -12.79 4.89
N GLU A 795 -34.61 -13.79 4.40
CA GLU A 795 -35.57 -13.60 3.30
C GLU A 795 -36.78 -12.78 3.76
N SER A 796 -37.29 -12.99 4.99
CA SER A 796 -38.33 -12.12 5.58
C SER A 796 -37.87 -10.66 5.60
N TYR A 797 -36.65 -10.40 6.06
CA TYR A 797 -36.08 -9.05 6.09
C TYR A 797 -35.94 -8.46 4.67
N LYS A 798 -35.60 -9.27 3.68
CA LYS A 798 -35.54 -8.84 2.29
C LYS A 798 -36.93 -8.49 1.77
N MET A 799 -37.95 -9.30 2.04
CA MET A 799 -39.34 -9.07 1.66
C MET A 799 -39.89 -7.77 2.26
N GLU A 800 -39.60 -7.50 3.55
CA GLU A 800 -39.98 -6.26 4.23
C GLU A 800 -39.38 -4.99 3.60
N ASN A 801 -38.27 -5.12 2.90
CA ASN A 801 -37.59 -4.01 2.20
C ASN A 801 -37.87 -3.98 0.68
N ASP A 802 -38.62 -4.96 0.14
CA ASP A 802 -38.93 -5.05 -1.30
C ASP A 802 -40.22 -4.31 -1.65
N HIS A 803 -40.16 -2.98 -1.54
CA HIS A 803 -41.30 -2.10 -1.85
C HIS A 803 -41.82 -2.25 -3.31
N TYR A 804 -41.00 -2.75 -4.23
CA TYR A 804 -41.44 -2.98 -5.63
C TYR A 804 -42.33 -4.22 -5.73
N THR A 805 -41.95 -5.30 -5.08
CA THR A 805 -42.78 -6.51 -5.01
C THR A 805 -44.05 -6.23 -4.21
N GLU A 806 -43.98 -5.49 -3.10
CA GLU A 806 -45.15 -5.08 -2.32
C GLU A 806 -46.12 -4.24 -3.17
N PHE A 807 -45.62 -3.23 -3.89
CA PHE A 807 -46.41 -2.44 -4.84
C PHE A 807 -47.03 -3.31 -5.92
N PHE A 808 -46.23 -4.22 -6.51
CA PHE A 808 -46.67 -5.09 -7.59
C PHE A 808 -47.86 -6.00 -7.14
N ILE A 809 -47.74 -6.60 -5.95
CA ILE A 809 -48.77 -7.48 -5.39
C ILE A 809 -50.03 -6.69 -5.02
N ASN A 810 -49.90 -5.56 -4.42
CA ASN A 810 -51.02 -4.80 -3.86
C ASN A 810 -51.76 -3.98 -4.91
N ARG A 811 -51.06 -3.50 -5.97
CA ARG A 811 -51.65 -2.52 -6.91
C ARG A 811 -51.74 -2.99 -8.34
N ILE A 812 -51.21 -4.16 -8.73
CA ILE A 812 -51.17 -4.62 -10.09
C ILE A 812 -51.78 -6.01 -10.19
N GLN A 813 -52.79 -6.12 -11.08
CA GLN A 813 -53.49 -7.37 -11.39
C GLN A 813 -53.23 -7.79 -12.84
N TYR A 814 -52.91 -9.07 -13.03
CA TYR A 814 -52.87 -9.69 -14.35
C TYR A 814 -54.25 -10.14 -14.79
N THR A 815 -54.76 -9.57 -15.87
CA THR A 815 -56.14 -9.84 -16.39
C THR A 815 -56.18 -10.86 -17.53
N ASN A 816 -55.04 -11.20 -18.11
CA ASN A 816 -54.91 -12.01 -19.32
C ASN A 816 -55.67 -11.44 -20.54
N ASN A 817 -56.21 -10.22 -20.46
CA ASN A 817 -56.94 -9.55 -21.53
C ASN A 817 -55.99 -8.54 -22.23
N LYS A 818 -55.61 -8.81 -23.47
CA LYS A 818 -54.68 -7.96 -24.24
C LYS A 818 -55.17 -6.52 -24.48
N ARG A 819 -56.46 -6.22 -24.24
CA ARG A 819 -56.99 -4.86 -24.30
C ARG A 819 -56.63 -4.03 -23.07
N ASP A 820 -56.43 -4.68 -21.94
CA ASP A 820 -56.01 -4.00 -20.73
C ASP A 820 -54.52 -3.68 -20.84
N SER A 821 -54.16 -2.48 -20.45
CA SER A 821 -52.76 -2.08 -20.55
C SER A 821 -52.46 -0.92 -19.60
N ILE A 822 -51.27 -0.97 -18.95
CA ILE A 822 -50.75 0.10 -18.10
C ILE A 822 -49.54 0.73 -18.82
N GLY A 823 -49.60 2.05 -19.02
CA GLY A 823 -48.48 2.81 -19.58
C GLY A 823 -47.36 3.03 -18.57
N ILE A 824 -46.09 3.12 -19.01
CA ILE A 824 -44.92 3.32 -18.18
C ILE A 824 -45.09 4.52 -17.23
N LYS A 825 -45.64 5.64 -17.71
CA LYS A 825 -45.83 6.84 -16.89
C LYS A 825 -46.93 6.60 -15.85
N ALA A 826 -48.07 6.02 -16.24
CA ALA A 826 -49.18 5.72 -15.33
C ALA A 826 -48.73 4.76 -14.21
N MET A 827 -47.92 3.75 -14.55
CA MET A 827 -47.32 2.81 -13.62
C MET A 827 -46.44 3.54 -12.55
N TYR A 828 -45.65 4.48 -13.00
CA TYR A 828 -44.78 5.23 -12.07
C TYR A 828 -45.57 6.24 -11.23
N ASP A 829 -46.57 6.89 -11.78
CA ASP A 829 -47.42 7.83 -11.07
C ASP A 829 -48.22 7.10 -9.96
N GLU A 830 -48.76 5.90 -10.26
CA GLU A 830 -49.43 5.05 -9.26
C GLU A 830 -48.44 4.56 -8.17
N PHE A 831 -47.28 4.08 -8.58
CA PHE A 831 -46.21 3.71 -7.61
C PHE A 831 -45.85 4.86 -6.67
N LYS A 832 -45.71 6.06 -7.24
CA LYS A 832 -45.35 7.25 -6.47
C LYS A 832 -46.45 7.65 -5.48
N SER A 833 -47.69 7.53 -5.86
CA SER A 833 -48.85 7.80 -5.00
C SER A 833 -48.94 6.78 -3.88
N TRP A 834 -48.94 5.49 -4.23
CA TRP A 834 -48.95 4.39 -3.27
C TRP A 834 -47.80 4.46 -2.30
N PHE A 835 -46.56 4.68 -2.81
CA PHE A 835 -45.35 4.73 -1.99
C PHE A 835 -45.37 5.88 -0.98
N LYS A 836 -45.87 7.05 -1.36
CA LYS A 836 -46.01 8.18 -0.45
C LYS A 836 -47.02 7.93 0.66
N ASN A 837 -48.11 7.21 0.33
CA ASN A 837 -49.15 6.91 1.30
C ASN A 837 -48.75 5.78 2.29
N SER A 838 -47.97 4.80 1.78
CA SER A 838 -47.56 3.62 2.55
C SER A 838 -46.23 3.83 3.31
N HIS A 839 -45.38 4.78 2.86
CA HIS A 839 -44.01 4.98 3.38
C HIS A 839 -43.73 6.47 3.61
N GLU A 840 -44.36 7.06 4.61
CA GLU A 840 -44.18 8.47 4.97
C GLU A 840 -42.68 8.78 5.25
N GLY A 841 -42.20 9.92 4.74
CA GLY A 841 -40.83 10.39 4.97
C GLY A 841 -39.74 9.70 4.14
N VAL A 842 -40.10 8.72 3.33
CA VAL A 842 -39.14 7.98 2.48
C VAL A 842 -39.08 8.57 1.08
N LYS A 843 -37.86 8.75 0.56
CA LYS A 843 -37.67 9.22 -0.83
C LYS A 843 -38.15 8.16 -1.82
N VAL A 844 -39.06 8.55 -2.69
CA VAL A 844 -39.57 7.69 -3.77
C VAL A 844 -38.44 7.31 -4.72
N SER A 845 -38.34 6.03 -5.04
CA SER A 845 -37.40 5.50 -6.04
C SER A 845 -37.64 6.08 -7.43
N SER A 846 -36.63 6.09 -8.27
CA SER A 846 -36.75 6.64 -9.62
C SER A 846 -37.57 5.73 -10.55
N GLN A 847 -38.17 6.34 -11.59
CA GLN A 847 -38.89 5.60 -12.63
C GLN A 847 -38.02 4.54 -13.32
N VAL A 848 -36.72 4.81 -13.45
CA VAL A 848 -35.75 3.88 -14.07
C VAL A 848 -35.58 2.61 -13.23
N GLU A 849 -35.52 2.75 -11.91
CA GLU A 849 -35.40 1.60 -11.01
C GLU A 849 -36.67 0.75 -10.97
N LEU A 850 -37.84 1.38 -10.88
CA LEU A 850 -39.12 0.66 -10.99
C LEU A 850 -39.25 -0.08 -12.33
N ASN A 851 -38.92 0.58 -13.44
CA ASN A 851 -38.99 -0.04 -14.76
C ASN A 851 -38.04 -1.23 -14.86
N LYS A 852 -36.85 -1.15 -14.32
CA LYS A 852 -35.92 -2.29 -14.30
C LYS A 852 -36.50 -3.49 -13.57
N PHE A 853 -37.07 -3.29 -12.39
CA PHE A 853 -37.78 -4.35 -11.65
C PHE A 853 -38.92 -4.96 -12.46
N LEU A 854 -39.79 -4.11 -13.08
CA LEU A 854 -40.92 -4.57 -13.87
C LEU A 854 -40.47 -5.30 -15.14
N PHE A 855 -39.37 -4.89 -15.79
CA PHE A 855 -38.81 -5.61 -16.94
C PHE A 855 -38.37 -7.03 -16.57
N GLU A 856 -37.76 -7.19 -15.41
CA GLU A 856 -37.34 -8.50 -14.91
C GLU A 856 -38.57 -9.37 -14.51
N LYS A 857 -39.63 -8.75 -13.99
CA LYS A 857 -40.79 -9.45 -13.44
C LYS A 857 -41.85 -9.79 -14.52
N ILE A 858 -42.16 -8.85 -15.41
CA ILE A 858 -43.26 -8.98 -16.39
C ILE A 858 -42.84 -8.68 -17.84
N GLY A 859 -41.53 -8.56 -18.07
CA GLY A 859 -40.94 -8.31 -19.38
C GLY A 859 -41.02 -6.87 -19.87
N GLU A 860 -40.42 -6.59 -21.04
CA GLU A 860 -40.37 -5.25 -21.59
C GLU A 860 -41.73 -4.78 -22.11
N PRO A 861 -42.08 -3.48 -21.92
CA PRO A 861 -43.32 -2.94 -22.40
C PRO A 861 -43.32 -2.80 -23.93
N ARG A 862 -44.37 -3.22 -24.60
CA ARG A 862 -44.55 -3.02 -26.03
C ARG A 862 -45.27 -1.68 -26.29
N GLN A 863 -44.68 -0.81 -27.13
CA GLN A 863 -45.20 0.53 -27.38
C GLN A 863 -45.43 1.35 -26.10
N SER A 864 -44.45 1.28 -25.15
CA SER A 864 -44.50 1.95 -23.83
C SER A 864 -45.66 1.50 -22.92
N LYS A 865 -46.21 0.30 -23.11
CA LYS A 865 -47.32 -0.25 -22.31
C LYS A 865 -47.08 -1.72 -21.98
N TRP A 866 -47.43 -2.14 -20.77
CA TRP A 866 -47.60 -3.54 -20.39
C TRP A 866 -49.03 -3.98 -20.66
N ARG A 867 -49.24 -4.95 -21.53
CA ARG A 867 -50.55 -5.47 -21.90
C ARG A 867 -50.95 -6.66 -21.05
N GLY A 868 -52.24 -6.77 -20.73
CA GLY A 868 -52.77 -7.82 -19.86
C GLY A 868 -52.71 -7.49 -18.38
N TYR A 869 -52.46 -6.23 -18.04
CA TYR A 869 -52.37 -5.76 -16.65
C TYR A 869 -53.29 -4.56 -16.44
N THR A 870 -53.86 -4.45 -15.21
CA THR A 870 -54.63 -3.33 -14.70
C THR A 870 -54.25 -3.02 -13.28
N PHE A 871 -54.68 -1.85 -12.77
CA PHE A 871 -54.56 -1.54 -11.37
C PHE A 871 -55.66 -2.18 -10.56
N ASN A 872 -55.38 -2.64 -9.32
CA ASN A 872 -56.39 -3.08 -8.38
C ASN A 872 -57.24 -1.87 -7.94
N ASN A 873 -58.55 -1.92 -8.06
CA ASN A 873 -59.47 -0.90 -7.58
C ASN A 873 -59.75 -1.11 -6.12
N ASP A 874 -59.51 -0.08 -5.29
CA ASP A 874 -59.72 -0.12 -3.81
C ASP A 874 -61.23 -0.16 -3.41
N GLU A 875 -62.19 -0.22 -4.32
CA GLU A 875 -63.64 -0.09 -4.05
C GLU A 875 -64.38 -1.40 -3.83
N GLU A 876 -63.80 -2.58 -3.99
CA GLU A 876 -64.55 -3.86 -3.85
C GLU A 876 -64.38 -4.62 -2.51
N ASN A 877 -63.70 -4.07 -1.48
CA ASN A 877 -63.58 -4.73 -0.19
C ASN A 877 -64.36 -4.01 0.95
N LYS A 878 -65.56 -3.54 0.68
CA LYS A 878 -66.58 -3.18 1.67
C LYS A 878 -67.94 -3.72 1.30
N SER A 879 -68.15 -5.01 1.33
CA SER A 879 -69.45 -5.62 1.57
C SER A 879 -69.24 -7.11 1.92
N ASP A 880 -69.57 -7.37 3.14
CA ASP A 880 -70.24 -8.56 3.68
C ASP A 880 -69.84 -9.96 3.16
N ASN A 881 -69.34 -10.76 3.97
CA ASN A 881 -69.94 -11.93 4.61
C ASN A 881 -68.95 -13.01 4.97
N GLU A 882 -69.23 -13.53 6.13
CA GLU A 882 -68.82 -14.76 6.79
C GLU A 882 -68.76 -15.97 5.84
N ASP A 883 -67.86 -16.87 6.21
CA ASP A 883 -67.76 -18.28 5.82
C ASP A 883 -67.38 -18.56 4.33
N ASP A 884 -66.12 -18.90 4.11
CA ASP A 884 -65.72 -20.22 3.63
C ASP A 884 -64.20 -20.36 3.44
N ASP A 885 -63.69 -21.48 3.85
CA ASP A 885 -62.33 -21.99 3.60
C ASP A 885 -61.84 -21.79 2.17
N TYR A 886 -61.04 -20.75 1.88
CA TYR A 886 -60.26 -20.65 0.62
C TYR A 886 -58.79 -20.48 0.90
N GLN A 887 -58.03 -21.56 0.78
CA GLN A 887 -56.57 -21.47 0.70
C GLN A 887 -56.15 -20.85 -0.63
N PRO A 888 -55.35 -19.76 -0.63
CA PRO A 888 -54.86 -19.18 -1.86
C PRO A 888 -53.80 -20.09 -2.48
N LYS A 889 -54.00 -20.52 -3.73
CA LYS A 889 -52.96 -21.14 -4.53
C LYS A 889 -51.88 -20.12 -4.80
N ASN A 890 -50.67 -20.46 -4.37
CA ASN A 890 -49.44 -19.69 -4.60
C ASN A 890 -49.24 -19.37 -6.08
N ALA A 891 -49.15 -18.09 -6.42
CA ALA A 891 -48.75 -17.57 -7.74
C ALA A 891 -47.24 -17.74 -8.02
N LEU A 892 -46.64 -18.81 -7.51
CA LEU A 892 -45.23 -19.13 -7.73
C LEU A 892 -44.99 -20.23 -8.77
N ASP A 893 -46.06 -20.71 -9.42
CA ASP A 893 -45.97 -21.73 -10.47
C ASP A 893 -46.51 -21.22 -11.84
N VAL A 894 -45.84 -20.16 -12.37
CA VAL A 894 -45.92 -19.88 -13.84
C VAL A 894 -44.58 -19.26 -14.29
#